data_fd0b6e34884771589a2dd96b20637661
#
_entry.id   fd0b6e34884771589a2dd96b20637661
#
_cell.length_a   1.000
_cell.length_b   1.000
_cell.length_c   1.000
_cell.angle_alpha   90.00
_cell.angle_beta   90.00
_cell.angle_gamma   90.00
#
_symmetry.space_group_name_H-M   'P 1'
#
loop_
_entity.id
_entity.type
_entity.pdbx_description
1 polymer ?
#
loop_
_entity_poly.entity_id
_entity_poly.type
_entity_poly.pdbx_seq_one_letter_code
_entity_poly.pdbx_strand_id
1 'polypeptide(L)'
;MKQALLAIFLLFTFIGHATDYHVGPTQTYTTISSIAWESIQPGDQVFIHWRSTPYKEKWVINVQATATNPFKLIGVLGPNGERPIIDGNGASTRTQLDYWGEERGVIKIGGSSIPADGLPSHIIIENLEFTSAYQSYQFTDDNGQTKTFTKNAAAIYVEKAANLVIRNCVMTNSGNGLFIGPFNGQSANILIEKNHIFGNGVVNSAYEHNSYTEALGITFQYNHYGPLRNGADGNNLKDRSAGLVVRYNWIESGNRQLDLVDAEGSSTIVNDPSYHTTHVYGNILIEPNGAGNSQIVHYGGDSGTTADYRKGDLYFYNNTIISTRTGFTTLMRLSTGDETAHVFNNIIYTTAPGSNFAMTNDDGTINMHHNWLKTGWVISHGTPTGAVNDLGNNITGATPSFTDFNNQDFSLQNNSAAINQGDIIPSTLPLVDMEYVKHQAGQNKNIIGNIDIGAYESAVPLAVELSDFNIQLSQNKNAILLRWQTQQEINNDGFNVQKQTGFNAWETIGWIKGKGNTNNSQTYQFLDKTPTVGENTYRLEQIDLDGTIEYSNIRSIFFRQYIQKITLSPNPATNILNVDSERPFKHYTIVNYLGQKIQYGSLKNNTVDISALGKGKFILTLLNRDSQESIVFTKY
;
A
#
# COMPACT_ATOMS: atom_id res chain seq x y z
N MET A 1 37.74 51.41 -35.68
CA MET A 1 36.65 51.19 -34.72
C MET A 1 35.79 50.02 -35.21
N LYS A 2 35.96 48.82 -34.64
CA LYS A 2 35.15 47.64 -34.93
C LYS A 2 34.09 47.55 -33.84
N GLN A 3 32.83 47.76 -34.17
CA GLN A 3 31.72 47.51 -33.26
C GLN A 3 31.48 46.00 -33.19
N ALA A 4 31.61 45.41 -31.99
CA ALA A 4 31.20 44.03 -31.71
C ALA A 4 29.71 44.06 -31.36
N LEU A 5 28.87 43.39 -32.15
CA LEU A 5 27.45 43.15 -31.88
C LEU A 5 27.38 42.02 -30.85
N LEU A 6 26.95 42.30 -29.62
CA LEU A 6 26.65 41.29 -28.61
C LEU A 6 25.23 40.77 -28.81
N ALA A 7 25.10 39.57 -29.36
CA ALA A 7 23.81 38.89 -29.46
C ALA A 7 23.44 38.27 -28.08
N ILE A 8 22.47 38.87 -27.42
CA ILE A 8 21.88 38.30 -26.18
C ILE A 8 20.89 37.22 -26.61
N PHE A 9 21.25 35.95 -26.41
CA PHE A 9 20.31 34.83 -26.48
C PHE A 9 19.46 34.84 -25.20
N LEU A 10 18.22 35.31 -25.28
CA LEU A 10 17.20 35.09 -24.27
C LEU A 10 16.78 33.62 -24.31
N LEU A 11 17.29 32.80 -23.39
CA LEU A 11 16.70 31.50 -23.10
C LEU A 11 15.35 31.74 -22.42
N PHE A 12 14.28 31.63 -23.16
CA PHE A 12 12.95 31.46 -22.61
C PHE A 12 12.87 30.02 -22.05
N THR A 13 13.06 29.86 -20.76
CA THR A 13 12.64 28.64 -20.05
C THR A 13 11.10 28.64 -20.05
N PHE A 14 10.51 27.87 -20.93
CA PHE A 14 9.11 27.48 -20.79
C PHE A 14 8.99 26.68 -19.50
N ILE A 15 8.48 27.28 -18.45
CA ILE A 15 7.99 26.55 -17.29
C ILE A 15 6.67 25.93 -17.75
N GLY A 16 6.74 24.72 -18.28
CA GLY A 16 5.56 23.92 -18.56
C GLY A 16 4.87 23.66 -17.22
N HIS A 17 3.66 24.16 -17.06
CA HIS A 17 2.82 23.76 -15.92
C HIS A 17 2.32 22.33 -16.18
N ALA A 18 2.47 21.45 -15.19
CA ALA A 18 1.86 20.13 -15.22
C ALA A 18 0.34 20.26 -15.40
N THR A 19 -0.23 19.43 -16.28
CA THR A 19 -1.65 19.45 -16.63
C THR A 19 -2.35 18.24 -16.06
N ASP A 20 -3.51 18.46 -15.45
CA ASP A 20 -4.41 17.41 -15.00
C ASP A 20 -5.50 17.19 -16.07
N TYR A 21 -5.49 16.01 -16.68
CA TYR A 21 -6.48 15.59 -17.68
C TYR A 21 -7.54 14.70 -17.00
N HIS A 22 -8.80 15.11 -17.00
CA HIS A 22 -9.89 14.31 -16.44
C HIS A 22 -10.74 13.71 -17.57
N VAL A 23 -10.83 12.36 -17.61
CA VAL A 23 -11.58 11.58 -18.59
C VAL A 23 -12.77 10.92 -17.93
N GLY A 24 -13.97 11.11 -18.47
CA GLY A 24 -15.20 10.48 -17.96
C GLY A 24 -16.46 11.10 -18.52
N PRO A 25 -17.63 10.53 -18.27
CA PRO A 25 -18.90 10.98 -18.86
C PRO A 25 -19.27 12.44 -18.56
N THR A 26 -18.81 12.97 -17.44
CA THR A 26 -19.10 14.34 -16.98
C THR A 26 -17.83 15.19 -16.89
N GLN A 27 -16.72 14.70 -17.46
CA GLN A 27 -15.42 15.37 -17.39
C GLN A 27 -15.13 16.15 -18.68
N THR A 28 -14.04 16.93 -18.65
CA THR A 28 -13.58 17.72 -19.82
C THR A 28 -13.37 16.83 -21.04
N TYR A 29 -12.80 15.64 -20.83
CA TYR A 29 -12.59 14.64 -21.87
C TYR A 29 -13.58 13.49 -21.65
N THR A 30 -14.35 13.13 -22.67
CA THR A 30 -15.33 12.04 -22.57
C THR A 30 -14.75 10.67 -22.96
N THR A 31 -13.60 10.67 -23.65
CA THR A 31 -12.88 9.48 -24.11
C THR A 31 -11.39 9.62 -23.83
N ILE A 32 -10.68 8.51 -23.66
CA ILE A 32 -9.22 8.50 -23.46
C ILE A 32 -8.51 8.99 -24.72
N SER A 33 -9.04 8.67 -25.91
CA SER A 33 -8.51 9.11 -27.19
C SER A 33 -8.64 10.62 -27.43
N SER A 34 -9.43 11.34 -26.64
CA SER A 34 -9.51 12.81 -26.71
C SER A 34 -8.28 13.51 -26.13
N ILE A 35 -7.47 12.81 -25.34
CA ILE A 35 -6.19 13.32 -24.84
C ILE A 35 -5.15 13.25 -25.94
N ALA A 36 -4.36 14.31 -26.07
CA ALA A 36 -3.22 14.36 -27.00
C ALA A 36 -2.02 13.61 -26.39
N TRP A 37 -2.07 12.29 -26.39
CA TRP A 37 -1.02 11.41 -25.83
C TRP A 37 0.35 11.65 -26.45
N GLU A 38 0.39 12.13 -27.70
CA GLU A 38 1.58 12.53 -28.41
C GLU A 38 2.27 13.78 -27.81
N SER A 39 1.57 14.51 -26.93
CA SER A 39 2.02 15.80 -26.36
C SER A 39 2.15 15.77 -24.83
N ILE A 40 1.96 14.62 -24.19
CA ILE A 40 2.09 14.46 -22.73
C ILE A 40 3.50 14.89 -22.27
N GLN A 41 3.55 15.66 -21.20
CA GLN A 41 4.77 16.24 -20.63
C GLN A 41 5.09 15.66 -19.24
N PRO A 42 6.35 15.78 -18.77
CA PRO A 42 6.73 15.48 -17.39
C PRO A 42 5.88 16.24 -16.38
N GLY A 43 5.32 15.52 -15.42
CA GLY A 43 4.45 16.06 -14.37
C GLY A 43 2.96 16.01 -14.70
N ASP A 44 2.58 15.77 -15.95
CA ASP A 44 1.17 15.62 -16.32
C ASP A 44 0.53 14.43 -15.59
N GLN A 45 -0.77 14.56 -15.29
CA GLN A 45 -1.55 13.52 -14.67
C GLN A 45 -2.84 13.27 -15.47
N VAL A 46 -3.15 12.00 -15.73
CA VAL A 46 -4.37 11.58 -16.42
C VAL A 46 -5.25 10.83 -15.44
N PHE A 47 -6.42 11.37 -15.13
CA PHE A 47 -7.43 10.80 -14.26
C PHE A 47 -8.55 10.18 -15.09
N ILE A 48 -8.62 8.84 -15.12
CA ILE A 48 -9.70 8.12 -15.81
C ILE A 48 -10.78 7.82 -14.77
N HIS A 49 -11.93 8.48 -14.87
CA HIS A 49 -13.05 8.30 -13.96
C HIS A 49 -13.81 7.03 -14.27
N TRP A 50 -14.22 6.32 -13.22
CA TRP A 50 -15.07 5.14 -13.36
C TRP A 50 -16.38 5.44 -14.09
N ARG A 51 -16.83 4.49 -14.88
CA ARG A 51 -18.15 4.40 -15.50
C ARG A 51 -18.57 2.94 -15.61
N SER A 52 -19.87 2.66 -15.68
CA SER A 52 -20.41 1.31 -15.75
C SER A 52 -20.07 0.54 -17.04
N THR A 53 -19.67 1.25 -18.11
CA THR A 53 -19.25 0.64 -19.38
C THR A 53 -17.75 0.79 -19.54
N PRO A 54 -17.01 -0.26 -19.95
CA PRO A 54 -15.57 -0.18 -20.17
C PRO A 54 -15.17 0.87 -21.20
N TYR A 55 -13.97 1.41 -21.03
CA TYR A 55 -13.30 2.22 -22.06
C TYR A 55 -12.70 1.28 -23.11
N LYS A 56 -12.99 1.56 -24.37
CA LYS A 56 -12.51 0.76 -25.52
C LYS A 56 -11.52 1.56 -26.34
N GLU A 57 -10.42 1.91 -25.70
CA GLU A 57 -9.35 2.69 -26.33
C GLU A 57 -7.98 2.09 -25.98
N LYS A 58 -7.05 2.28 -26.91
CA LYS A 58 -5.65 1.85 -26.83
C LYS A 58 -4.74 3.04 -27.06
N TRP A 59 -3.60 3.05 -26.38
CA TRP A 59 -2.60 4.12 -26.54
C TRP A 59 -1.20 3.65 -26.09
N VAL A 60 -0.21 4.47 -26.41
CA VAL A 60 1.16 4.31 -25.95
C VAL A 60 1.53 5.46 -25.00
N ILE A 61 2.32 5.14 -23.98
CA ILE A 61 2.96 6.10 -23.08
C ILE A 61 4.45 6.11 -23.42
N ASN A 62 5.00 7.29 -23.82
CA ASN A 62 6.42 7.44 -24.12
C ASN A 62 6.97 8.76 -23.56
N VAL A 63 6.55 9.12 -22.33
CA VAL A 63 7.00 10.34 -21.65
C VAL A 63 8.28 10.07 -20.87
N GLN A 64 9.25 10.98 -21.03
CA GLN A 64 10.49 10.98 -20.26
C GLN A 64 10.35 11.92 -19.06
N ALA A 65 9.62 11.46 -18.04
CA ALA A 65 9.40 12.20 -16.81
C ALA A 65 10.60 12.11 -15.84
N THR A 66 10.53 12.81 -14.71
CA THR A 66 11.59 12.86 -13.71
C THR A 66 11.06 12.50 -12.32
N ALA A 67 11.94 12.21 -11.38
CA ALA A 67 11.55 11.89 -10.01
C ALA A 67 10.77 13.02 -9.31
N THR A 68 11.07 14.28 -9.65
CA THR A 68 10.37 15.46 -9.11
C THR A 68 9.06 15.77 -9.85
N ASN A 69 8.94 15.36 -11.11
CA ASN A 69 7.78 15.57 -11.96
C ASN A 69 7.39 14.27 -12.66
N PRO A 70 6.91 13.24 -11.92
CA PRO A 70 6.51 11.97 -12.50
C PRO A 70 5.23 12.14 -13.34
N PHE A 71 5.11 11.36 -14.42
CA PHE A 71 3.84 11.18 -15.10
C PHE A 71 2.96 10.19 -14.34
N LYS A 72 1.66 10.48 -14.23
CA LYS A 72 0.72 9.59 -13.54
C LYS A 72 -0.51 9.28 -14.40
N LEU A 73 -0.86 8.00 -14.44
CA LEU A 73 -2.11 7.49 -14.99
C LEU A 73 -2.93 6.88 -13.86
N ILE A 74 -4.03 7.52 -13.50
CA ILE A 74 -4.77 7.25 -12.27
C ILE A 74 -6.22 6.90 -12.58
N GLY A 75 -6.68 5.74 -12.14
CA GLY A 75 -8.10 5.40 -12.08
C GLY A 75 -8.78 6.09 -10.90
N VAL A 76 -9.82 6.87 -11.17
CA VAL A 76 -10.70 7.41 -10.13
C VAL A 76 -11.81 6.40 -9.89
N LEU A 77 -11.82 5.82 -8.71
CA LEU A 77 -12.71 4.72 -8.34
C LEU A 77 -14.18 5.15 -8.34
N GLY A 78 -15.07 4.21 -8.63
CA GLY A 78 -16.50 4.34 -8.51
C GLY A 78 -16.97 4.37 -7.05
N PRO A 79 -18.27 4.60 -6.83
CA PRO A 79 -18.83 4.81 -5.49
C PRO A 79 -18.69 3.60 -4.54
N ASN A 80 -18.50 2.38 -5.07
CA ASN A 80 -18.28 1.17 -4.27
C ASN A 80 -16.82 0.65 -4.41
N GLY A 81 -15.90 1.49 -4.89
CA GLY A 81 -14.50 1.12 -5.08
C GLY A 81 -14.18 0.45 -6.42
N GLU A 82 -15.11 0.48 -7.38
CA GLU A 82 -14.89 -0.10 -8.70
C GLU A 82 -13.81 0.66 -9.47
N ARG A 83 -12.94 -0.07 -10.17
CA ARG A 83 -11.92 0.52 -11.04
C ARG A 83 -12.48 0.85 -12.41
N PRO A 84 -12.01 1.92 -13.07
CA PRO A 84 -12.23 2.11 -14.50
C PRO A 84 -11.63 0.92 -15.28
N ILE A 85 -12.42 0.35 -16.19
CA ILE A 85 -12.02 -0.81 -17.00
C ILE A 85 -11.58 -0.34 -18.37
N ILE A 86 -10.38 -0.74 -18.78
CA ILE A 86 -9.83 -0.54 -20.13
C ILE A 86 -9.89 -1.89 -20.85
N ASP A 87 -10.83 -2.01 -21.78
CA ASP A 87 -11.12 -3.26 -22.50
C ASP A 87 -10.53 -3.22 -23.91
N GLY A 88 -9.57 -4.10 -24.17
CA GLY A 88 -8.92 -4.21 -25.48
C GLY A 88 -9.84 -4.76 -26.58
N ASN A 89 -10.89 -5.52 -26.23
CA ASN A 89 -11.77 -6.11 -27.24
C ASN A 89 -12.69 -5.06 -27.87
N GLY A 90 -12.46 -4.76 -29.15
CA GLY A 90 -13.13 -3.69 -29.88
C GLY A 90 -12.61 -2.30 -29.54
N ALA A 91 -11.41 -2.19 -28.97
CA ALA A 91 -10.76 -0.93 -28.70
C ALA A 91 -10.29 -0.24 -29.99
N SER A 92 -10.09 1.06 -29.91
CA SER A 92 -9.54 1.87 -31.02
C SER A 92 -8.31 2.63 -30.56
N THR A 93 -7.30 2.71 -31.41
CA THR A 93 -6.14 3.56 -31.23
C THR A 93 -6.40 4.95 -31.80
N ARG A 94 -5.93 5.98 -31.11
CA ARG A 94 -5.98 7.37 -31.61
C ARG A 94 -5.11 7.52 -32.87
N THR A 95 -5.65 8.04 -33.97
CA THR A 95 -5.00 8.15 -35.27
C THR A 95 -3.78 9.08 -35.33
N GLN A 96 -3.54 9.89 -34.31
CA GLN A 96 -2.37 10.73 -34.15
C GLN A 96 -1.18 10.01 -33.50
N LEU A 97 -1.39 8.82 -33.00
CA LEU A 97 -0.31 7.97 -32.47
C LEU A 97 0.25 7.11 -33.60
N ASP A 98 1.53 6.77 -33.50
CA ASP A 98 2.19 5.76 -34.31
C ASP A 98 3.18 5.00 -33.43
N TYR A 99 2.90 3.73 -33.15
CA TYR A 99 3.75 2.90 -32.32
C TYR A 99 3.77 1.46 -32.83
N TRP A 100 4.95 0.88 -32.80
CA TRP A 100 5.11 -0.49 -33.29
C TRP A 100 4.59 -1.52 -32.29
N GLY A 101 4.10 -2.64 -32.81
CA GLY A 101 3.58 -3.73 -32.00
C GLY A 101 2.29 -3.38 -31.25
N GLU A 102 1.37 -2.63 -31.86
CA GLU A 102 0.07 -2.31 -31.29
C GLU A 102 -0.69 -3.54 -30.84
N GLU A 103 -0.56 -4.63 -31.56
CA GLU A 103 -1.21 -5.91 -31.30
C GLU A 103 -0.69 -6.62 -30.06
N ARG A 104 0.34 -6.07 -29.38
CA ARG A 104 0.97 -6.70 -28.21
C ARG A 104 0.38 -6.29 -26.87
N GLY A 105 -0.47 -5.27 -26.79
CA GLY A 105 -1.03 -4.86 -25.49
C GLY A 105 -2.28 -3.99 -25.57
N VAL A 106 -3.04 -3.91 -24.48
CA VAL A 106 -4.12 -2.93 -24.35
C VAL A 106 -3.51 -1.54 -24.19
N ILE A 107 -2.57 -1.40 -23.25
CA ILE A 107 -1.72 -0.24 -23.10
C ILE A 107 -0.27 -0.64 -23.37
N LYS A 108 0.47 0.23 -24.04
CA LYS A 108 1.89 0.04 -24.29
C LYS A 108 2.74 1.14 -23.66
N ILE A 109 3.93 0.80 -23.16
CA ILE A 109 4.90 1.75 -22.62
C ILE A 109 6.19 1.64 -23.43
N GLY A 110 6.58 2.74 -24.07
CA GLY A 110 7.74 2.79 -24.97
C GLY A 110 7.49 2.17 -26.34
N GLY A 111 8.39 2.46 -27.28
CA GLY A 111 8.37 1.90 -28.60
C GLY A 111 7.35 2.56 -29.53
N SER A 112 7.52 3.85 -29.84
CA SER A 112 6.66 4.63 -30.73
C SER A 112 7.47 5.54 -31.64
N SER A 113 6.87 5.90 -32.78
CA SER A 113 7.36 6.98 -33.65
C SER A 113 6.64 8.31 -33.31
N ILE A 114 5.37 8.22 -32.92
CA ILE A 114 4.56 9.33 -32.41
C ILE A 114 3.82 8.86 -31.12
N PRO A 115 4.18 9.42 -29.95
CA PRO A 115 5.27 10.39 -29.68
C PRO A 115 6.64 9.83 -30.03
N ALA A 116 7.60 10.73 -30.28
CA ALA A 116 8.96 10.35 -30.66
C ALA A 116 9.58 9.38 -29.67
N ASP A 117 10.29 8.38 -30.17
CA ASP A 117 10.88 7.35 -29.33
C ASP A 117 11.91 7.91 -28.33
N GLY A 118 11.86 7.40 -27.13
CA GLY A 118 12.74 7.76 -26.03
C GLY A 118 12.78 6.65 -25.00
N LEU A 119 13.33 6.92 -23.83
CA LEU A 119 13.22 6.02 -22.67
C LEU A 119 12.14 6.55 -21.71
N PRO A 120 10.92 5.99 -21.75
CA PRO A 120 9.87 6.35 -20.79
C PRO A 120 10.38 6.18 -19.37
N SER A 121 10.15 7.16 -18.51
CA SER A 121 10.72 7.14 -17.17
C SER A 121 9.85 7.83 -16.13
N HIS A 122 9.95 7.41 -14.87
CA HIS A 122 9.21 7.95 -13.71
C HIS A 122 7.69 7.99 -13.99
N ILE A 123 7.15 6.83 -14.34
CA ILE A 123 5.74 6.61 -14.65
C ILE A 123 5.07 5.88 -13.51
N ILE A 124 3.89 6.33 -13.10
CA ILE A 124 3.04 5.67 -12.10
C ILE A 124 1.70 5.35 -12.74
N ILE A 125 1.32 4.08 -12.74
CA ILE A 125 0.00 3.61 -13.21
C ILE A 125 -0.72 3.00 -12.01
N GLU A 126 -1.91 3.50 -11.70
CA GLU A 126 -2.63 3.03 -10.51
C GLU A 126 -4.15 3.03 -10.65
N ASN A 127 -4.80 2.12 -9.90
CA ASN A 127 -6.25 2.04 -9.73
C ASN A 127 -7.05 1.75 -11.01
N LEU A 128 -6.48 1.04 -11.98
CA LEU A 128 -7.11 0.70 -13.26
C LEU A 128 -7.27 -0.83 -13.41
N GLU A 129 -8.25 -1.23 -14.21
CA GLU A 129 -8.37 -2.60 -14.71
C GLU A 129 -8.06 -2.63 -16.21
N PHE A 130 -7.12 -3.50 -16.63
CA PHE A 130 -6.78 -3.75 -18.02
C PHE A 130 -7.16 -5.18 -18.38
N THR A 131 -7.88 -5.34 -19.48
CA THR A 131 -8.43 -6.64 -19.87
C THR A 131 -8.48 -6.82 -21.39
N SER A 132 -8.59 -8.08 -21.82
CA SER A 132 -8.93 -8.46 -23.20
C SER A 132 -7.85 -8.19 -24.25
N ALA A 133 -6.55 -8.33 -23.90
CA ALA A 133 -5.50 -8.47 -24.91
C ALA A 133 -5.30 -9.95 -25.25
N TYR A 134 -6.20 -10.53 -26.01
CA TYR A 134 -6.22 -11.97 -26.28
C TYR A 134 -6.39 -12.27 -27.77
N GLN A 135 -5.74 -13.29 -28.27
CA GLN A 135 -5.63 -13.64 -29.71
C GLN A 135 -6.95 -13.82 -30.46
N SER A 136 -8.08 -13.99 -29.79
CA SER A 136 -9.41 -14.05 -30.41
C SER A 136 -10.12 -12.69 -30.46
N TYR A 137 -9.56 -11.66 -29.85
CA TYR A 137 -10.13 -10.32 -29.81
C TYR A 137 -9.51 -9.40 -30.83
N GLN A 138 -10.26 -8.41 -31.25
CA GLN A 138 -9.89 -7.48 -32.29
C GLN A 138 -9.89 -6.04 -31.76
N PHE A 139 -9.12 -5.19 -32.43
CA PHE A 139 -9.08 -3.75 -32.18
C PHE A 139 -8.92 -3.01 -33.52
N THR A 140 -9.13 -1.71 -33.52
CA THR A 140 -8.84 -0.81 -34.66
C THR A 140 -7.53 -0.10 -34.39
N ASP A 141 -6.56 -0.24 -35.30
CA ASP A 141 -5.24 0.39 -35.18
C ASP A 141 -5.28 1.90 -35.48
N ASP A 142 -4.14 2.58 -35.37
CA ASP A 142 -3.97 4.00 -35.65
C ASP A 142 -4.30 4.37 -37.11
N ASN A 143 -4.19 3.44 -38.06
CA ASN A 143 -4.54 3.58 -39.47
C ASN A 143 -6.01 3.24 -39.78
N GLY A 144 -6.83 2.96 -38.74
CA GLY A 144 -8.23 2.60 -38.92
C GLY A 144 -8.46 1.16 -39.40
N GLN A 145 -7.43 0.30 -39.36
CA GLN A 145 -7.52 -1.09 -39.80
C GLN A 145 -7.89 -2.01 -38.61
N THR A 146 -8.76 -2.98 -38.87
CA THR A 146 -9.06 -4.03 -37.88
C THR A 146 -7.88 -4.99 -37.78
N LYS A 147 -7.33 -5.14 -36.57
CA LYS A 147 -6.25 -6.05 -36.21
C LYS A 147 -6.68 -7.01 -35.13
N THR A 148 -5.93 -8.09 -34.99
CA THR A 148 -6.12 -9.08 -33.92
C THR A 148 -4.92 -9.00 -32.99
N PHE A 149 -5.14 -9.16 -31.69
CA PHE A 149 -4.03 -9.26 -30.74
C PHE A 149 -3.15 -10.48 -31.03
N THR A 150 -1.86 -10.37 -30.77
CA THR A 150 -0.93 -11.50 -30.86
C THR A 150 -1.22 -12.50 -29.72
N LYS A 151 -0.75 -13.73 -29.88
CA LYS A 151 -0.92 -14.79 -28.89
C LYS A 151 -0.33 -14.37 -27.52
N ASN A 152 0.82 -13.73 -27.53
CA ASN A 152 1.54 -13.26 -26.33
C ASN A 152 1.23 -11.82 -25.93
N ALA A 153 0.11 -11.26 -26.39
CA ALA A 153 -0.30 -9.92 -26.00
C ALA A 153 -0.56 -9.83 -24.49
N ALA A 154 -0.29 -8.66 -23.90
CA ALA A 154 -0.43 -8.41 -22.48
C ALA A 154 -1.49 -7.34 -22.16
N ALA A 155 -2.11 -7.43 -21.00
CA ALA A 155 -2.97 -6.35 -20.51
C ALA A 155 -2.17 -5.04 -20.39
N ILE A 156 -0.95 -5.12 -19.84
CA ILE A 156 0.05 -4.04 -19.87
C ILE A 156 1.32 -4.58 -20.53
N TYR A 157 1.74 -3.94 -21.63
CA TYR A 157 2.95 -4.30 -22.37
C TYR A 157 4.00 -3.18 -22.26
N VAL A 158 5.13 -3.49 -21.64
CA VAL A 158 6.26 -2.57 -21.51
C VAL A 158 7.36 -3.00 -22.46
N GLU A 159 7.60 -2.22 -23.51
CA GLU A 159 8.73 -2.40 -24.42
C GLU A 159 10.04 -2.05 -23.71
N LYS A 160 10.05 -0.89 -23.06
CA LYS A 160 11.12 -0.35 -22.23
C LYS A 160 10.58 0.71 -21.27
N ALA A 161 11.10 0.76 -20.05
CA ALA A 161 10.81 1.85 -19.11
C ALA A 161 11.81 1.86 -17.96
N ALA A 162 12.11 3.04 -17.43
CA ALA A 162 12.90 3.19 -16.21
C ALA A 162 12.07 3.85 -15.10
N ASN A 163 12.27 3.42 -13.84
CA ASN A 163 11.53 3.95 -12.68
C ASN A 163 10.00 3.88 -12.87
N LEU A 164 9.51 2.70 -13.24
CA LEU A 164 8.09 2.44 -13.48
C LEU A 164 7.44 1.84 -12.22
N VAL A 165 6.29 2.38 -11.84
CA VAL A 165 5.45 1.83 -10.78
C VAL A 165 4.09 1.43 -11.36
N ILE A 166 3.70 0.17 -11.19
CA ILE A 166 2.35 -0.32 -11.49
C ILE A 166 1.74 -0.81 -10.19
N ARG A 167 0.70 -0.15 -9.72
CA ARG A 167 0.12 -0.49 -8.42
C ARG A 167 -1.40 -0.44 -8.39
N ASN A 168 -1.96 -1.28 -7.53
CA ASN A 168 -3.41 -1.37 -7.30
C ASN A 168 -4.23 -1.52 -8.59
N CYS A 169 -3.65 -2.19 -9.61
CA CYS A 169 -4.29 -2.48 -10.88
C CYS A 169 -4.80 -3.92 -10.93
N VAL A 170 -5.74 -4.16 -11.84
CA VAL A 170 -6.19 -5.51 -12.22
C VAL A 170 -5.73 -5.78 -13.66
N MET A 171 -5.12 -6.95 -13.88
CA MET A 171 -4.65 -7.38 -15.19
C MET A 171 -5.19 -8.79 -15.47
N THR A 172 -6.14 -8.89 -16.39
CA THR A 172 -6.88 -10.14 -16.59
C THR A 172 -7.27 -10.39 -18.06
N ASN A 173 -7.71 -11.60 -18.34
CA ASN A 173 -8.32 -12.03 -19.61
C ASN A 173 -7.47 -11.73 -20.85
N SER A 174 -6.15 -11.83 -20.73
CA SER A 174 -5.17 -11.53 -21.78
C SER A 174 -4.29 -12.75 -22.08
N GLY A 175 -3.42 -12.67 -23.07
CA GLY A 175 -2.36 -13.67 -23.28
C GLY A 175 -1.41 -13.64 -22.08
N ASN A 176 -0.77 -12.50 -21.81
CA ASN A 176 -0.10 -12.24 -20.54
C ASN A 176 -0.86 -11.17 -19.75
N GLY A 177 -0.80 -11.21 -18.43
CA GLY A 177 -1.31 -10.10 -17.61
C GLY A 177 -0.37 -8.89 -17.71
N LEU A 178 0.90 -9.11 -17.40
CA LEU A 178 1.98 -8.13 -17.48
C LEU A 178 3.12 -8.68 -18.32
N PHE A 179 3.60 -7.90 -19.27
CA PHE A 179 4.85 -8.16 -19.99
C PHE A 179 5.80 -6.97 -19.85
N ILE A 180 7.07 -7.25 -19.52
CA ILE A 180 8.14 -6.25 -19.48
C ILE A 180 9.34 -6.83 -20.23
N GLY A 181 9.71 -6.21 -21.35
CA GLY A 181 10.89 -6.57 -22.14
C GLY A 181 12.15 -5.87 -21.63
N PRO A 182 13.33 -6.47 -21.82
CA PRO A 182 14.60 -5.94 -21.31
C PRO A 182 15.11 -4.72 -22.08
N PHE A 183 14.89 -4.69 -23.36
CA PHE A 183 15.40 -3.69 -24.32
C PHE A 183 16.87 -3.29 -24.01
N ASN A 184 17.76 -4.28 -23.99
CA ASN A 184 19.19 -4.13 -23.65
C ASN A 184 19.45 -3.49 -22.28
N GLY A 185 18.61 -3.79 -21.26
CA GLY A 185 18.74 -3.27 -19.90
C GLY A 185 18.16 -1.87 -19.70
N GLN A 186 17.42 -1.32 -20.67
CA GLN A 186 16.74 -0.05 -20.49
C GLN A 186 15.49 -0.14 -19.60
N SER A 187 14.89 -1.33 -19.48
CA SER A 187 13.86 -1.56 -18.46
C SER A 187 14.57 -1.70 -17.12
N ALA A 188 14.37 -0.72 -16.22
CA ALA A 188 15.13 -0.66 -14.96
C ALA A 188 14.36 0.00 -13.81
N ASN A 189 14.65 -0.43 -12.57
CA ASN A 189 14.05 0.11 -11.34
C ASN A 189 12.51 0.06 -11.36
N ILE A 190 11.96 -1.14 -11.42
CA ILE A 190 10.52 -1.38 -11.61
C ILE A 190 9.90 -1.87 -10.31
N LEU A 191 8.75 -1.29 -9.95
CA LEU A 191 7.95 -1.70 -8.80
C LEU A 191 6.56 -2.15 -9.24
N ILE A 192 6.23 -3.41 -8.97
CA ILE A 192 4.92 -4.03 -9.21
C ILE A 192 4.31 -4.35 -7.85
N GLU A 193 3.30 -3.55 -7.44
CA GLU A 193 2.76 -3.68 -6.09
C GLU A 193 1.23 -3.62 -6.01
N LYS A 194 0.65 -4.39 -5.08
CA LYS A 194 -0.78 -4.35 -4.78
C LYS A 194 -1.68 -4.62 -5.99
N ASN A 195 -1.20 -5.35 -6.99
CA ASN A 195 -1.99 -5.68 -8.17
C ASN A 195 -2.71 -7.02 -8.00
N HIS A 196 -3.83 -7.19 -8.71
CA HIS A 196 -4.50 -8.47 -8.88
C HIS A 196 -4.29 -8.95 -10.33
N ILE A 197 -3.55 -10.04 -10.48
CA ILE A 197 -3.14 -10.56 -11.79
C ILE A 197 -3.64 -12.00 -11.91
N PHE A 198 -4.62 -12.25 -12.79
CA PHE A 198 -5.26 -13.55 -12.87
C PHE A 198 -5.98 -13.76 -14.20
N GLY A 199 -6.35 -15.00 -14.50
CA GLY A 199 -7.17 -15.34 -15.66
C GLY A 199 -6.49 -15.07 -17.00
N ASN A 200 -5.16 -14.91 -17.01
CA ASN A 200 -4.34 -14.76 -18.21
C ASN A 200 -3.80 -16.12 -18.67
N GLY A 201 -3.09 -16.14 -19.78
CA GLY A 201 -2.59 -17.36 -20.39
C GLY A 201 -3.41 -17.78 -21.61
N VAL A 202 -2.85 -18.69 -22.39
CA VAL A 202 -3.45 -19.24 -23.61
C VAL A 202 -3.66 -20.74 -23.45
N VAL A 203 -4.86 -21.21 -23.79
CA VAL A 203 -5.23 -22.62 -23.68
C VAL A 203 -4.24 -23.50 -24.45
N ASN A 204 -3.77 -24.57 -23.80
CA ASN A 204 -2.75 -25.50 -24.31
C ASN A 204 -1.41 -24.80 -24.67
N SER A 205 -1.03 -23.75 -23.95
CA SER A 205 0.24 -23.07 -24.12
C SER A 205 0.91 -22.81 -22.77
N ALA A 206 2.22 -23.10 -22.70
CA ALA A 206 3.09 -22.86 -21.56
C ALA A 206 3.92 -21.56 -21.69
N TYR A 207 3.67 -20.75 -22.73
CA TYR A 207 4.48 -19.58 -23.06
C TYR A 207 3.87 -18.25 -22.60
N GLU A 208 2.59 -18.24 -22.25
CA GLU A 208 1.88 -17.06 -21.78
C GLU A 208 1.54 -17.22 -20.30
N HIS A 209 1.75 -16.15 -19.52
CA HIS A 209 1.81 -16.16 -18.06
C HIS A 209 0.92 -15.06 -17.42
N ASN A 210 0.72 -15.10 -16.11
CA ASN A 210 0.17 -13.95 -15.42
C ASN A 210 1.16 -12.76 -15.45
N SER A 211 2.46 -13.01 -15.25
CA SER A 211 3.48 -12.00 -15.57
C SER A 211 4.71 -12.65 -16.22
N TYR A 212 5.29 -11.96 -17.19
CA TYR A 212 6.55 -12.31 -17.85
C TYR A 212 7.41 -11.05 -17.94
N THR A 213 8.52 -11.01 -17.20
CA THR A 213 9.28 -9.80 -16.98
C THR A 213 10.78 -10.03 -17.09
N GLU A 214 11.49 -9.00 -17.64
CA GLU A 214 12.93 -8.96 -17.74
C GLU A 214 13.41 -7.50 -17.60
N ALA A 215 14.18 -7.18 -16.53
CA ALA A 215 14.61 -5.82 -16.20
C ALA A 215 15.90 -5.79 -15.37
N LEU A 216 16.50 -4.60 -15.23
CA LEU A 216 17.55 -4.29 -14.25
C LEU A 216 16.93 -3.73 -12.97
N GLY A 217 16.75 -4.59 -11.96
CA GLY A 217 16.08 -4.25 -10.71
C GLY A 217 14.56 -4.22 -10.84
N ILE A 218 13.92 -5.26 -10.30
CA ILE A 218 12.46 -5.36 -10.22
C ILE A 218 12.05 -5.88 -8.85
N THR A 219 10.99 -5.29 -8.32
CA THR A 219 10.38 -5.73 -7.05
C THR A 219 8.91 -6.02 -7.26
N PHE A 220 8.48 -7.20 -6.82
CA PHE A 220 7.08 -7.60 -6.70
C PHE A 220 6.69 -7.63 -5.23
N GLN A 221 5.70 -6.83 -4.82
CA GLN A 221 5.24 -6.82 -3.42
C GLN A 221 3.73 -6.60 -3.29
N TYR A 222 3.14 -7.25 -2.31
CA TYR A 222 1.72 -7.15 -1.97
C TYR A 222 0.76 -7.48 -3.14
N ASN A 223 1.24 -8.19 -4.17
CA ASN A 223 0.38 -8.59 -5.27
C ASN A 223 -0.42 -9.85 -4.91
N HIS A 224 -1.62 -9.94 -5.48
CA HIS A 224 -2.42 -11.14 -5.53
C HIS A 224 -2.34 -11.74 -6.94
N TYR A 225 -1.68 -12.87 -7.05
CA TYR A 225 -1.68 -13.70 -8.26
C TYR A 225 -2.70 -14.81 -8.09
N GLY A 226 -3.76 -14.77 -8.90
CA GLY A 226 -4.78 -15.82 -8.94
C GLY A 226 -4.49 -16.88 -10.01
N PRO A 227 -5.42 -17.84 -10.22
CA PRO A 227 -5.28 -18.86 -11.23
C PRO A 227 -5.14 -18.27 -12.64
N LEU A 228 -4.45 -18.99 -13.52
CA LEU A 228 -4.45 -18.71 -14.95
C LEU A 228 -5.82 -19.00 -15.56
N ARG A 229 -5.99 -18.64 -16.83
CA ARG A 229 -7.11 -19.07 -17.65
C ARG A 229 -7.21 -20.60 -17.63
N ASN A 230 -8.43 -21.12 -17.50
CA ASN A 230 -8.66 -22.55 -17.52
C ASN A 230 -8.07 -23.20 -18.78
N GLY A 231 -7.23 -24.21 -18.62
CA GLY A 231 -6.53 -24.91 -19.69
C GLY A 231 -5.28 -24.21 -20.22
N ALA A 232 -4.82 -23.14 -19.59
CA ALA A 232 -3.51 -22.53 -19.85
C ALA A 232 -2.44 -23.20 -18.97
N ASP A 233 -1.25 -23.45 -19.54
CA ASP A 233 -0.13 -24.17 -18.91
C ASP A 233 1.03 -23.21 -18.55
N GLY A 234 0.80 -21.90 -18.50
CA GLY A 234 1.82 -20.90 -18.14
C GLY A 234 2.11 -20.88 -16.64
N ASN A 235 3.11 -20.11 -16.26
CA ASN A 235 3.48 -19.86 -14.87
C ASN A 235 2.76 -18.64 -14.30
N ASN A 236 2.72 -18.50 -12.98
CA ASN A 236 2.18 -17.28 -12.38
C ASN A 236 3.17 -16.11 -12.53
N LEU A 237 4.28 -16.16 -11.85
CA LEU A 237 5.34 -15.16 -11.96
C LEU A 237 6.54 -15.79 -12.67
N LYS A 238 6.73 -15.44 -13.96
CA LYS A 238 7.95 -15.74 -14.72
C LYS A 238 8.80 -14.49 -14.79
N ASP A 239 10.07 -14.61 -14.35
CA ASP A 239 11.00 -13.48 -14.31
C ASP A 239 12.40 -13.86 -14.77
N ARG A 240 13.03 -12.94 -15.52
CA ARG A 240 14.35 -13.06 -16.12
C ARG A 240 15.29 -11.91 -15.71
N SER A 241 14.91 -11.12 -14.70
CA SER A 241 15.57 -9.87 -14.34
C SER A 241 16.82 -10.07 -13.50
N ALA A 242 17.77 -9.13 -13.54
CA ALA A 242 18.75 -8.94 -12.50
C ALA A 242 18.16 -8.19 -11.31
N GLY A 243 18.70 -8.36 -10.11
CA GLY A 243 18.26 -7.68 -8.90
C GLY A 243 16.80 -7.93 -8.53
N LEU A 244 16.33 -9.16 -8.76
CA LEU A 244 14.95 -9.56 -8.50
C LEU A 244 14.65 -9.66 -7.00
N VAL A 245 13.55 -9.03 -6.58
CA VAL A 245 12.96 -9.17 -5.23
C VAL A 245 11.49 -9.55 -5.35
N VAL A 246 11.10 -10.69 -4.76
CA VAL A 246 9.70 -11.14 -4.66
C VAL A 246 9.35 -11.22 -3.18
N ARG A 247 8.51 -10.30 -2.68
CA ARG A 247 8.22 -10.23 -1.25
C ARG A 247 6.77 -9.91 -0.95
N TYR A 248 6.25 -10.51 0.11
CA TYR A 248 4.91 -10.19 0.62
C TYR A 248 3.82 -10.31 -0.44
N ASN A 249 3.86 -11.34 -1.29
CA ASN A 249 2.83 -11.60 -2.27
C ASN A 249 1.99 -12.83 -1.89
N TRP A 250 0.79 -12.90 -2.42
CA TRP A 250 -0.05 -14.08 -2.45
C TRP A 250 -0.06 -14.63 -3.87
N ILE A 251 0.48 -15.82 -4.07
CA ILE A 251 0.64 -16.43 -5.40
C ILE A 251 0.01 -17.82 -5.39
N GLU A 252 -1.11 -17.96 -6.10
CA GLU A 252 -1.93 -19.16 -6.10
C GLU A 252 -2.04 -19.76 -7.48
N SER A 253 -1.78 -21.09 -7.61
CA SER A 253 -1.92 -21.83 -8.88
C SER A 253 -0.82 -21.47 -9.91
N GLY A 254 -1.12 -21.68 -11.20
CA GLY A 254 -0.14 -21.60 -12.29
C GLY A 254 0.53 -22.95 -12.53
N ASN A 255 1.30 -23.06 -13.61
CA ASN A 255 2.13 -24.24 -13.85
C ASN A 255 3.24 -24.34 -12.79
N ARG A 256 3.81 -23.20 -12.44
CA ARG A 256 4.63 -22.94 -11.23
C ARG A 256 4.19 -21.62 -10.63
N GLN A 257 4.34 -21.45 -9.33
CA GLN A 257 4.13 -20.17 -8.67
C GLN A 257 5.24 -19.18 -9.06
N LEU A 258 6.50 -19.65 -9.04
CA LEU A 258 7.67 -18.87 -9.39
C LEU A 258 8.51 -19.60 -10.44
N ASP A 259 8.80 -18.94 -11.55
CA ASP A 259 9.66 -19.40 -12.64
C ASP A 259 10.75 -18.34 -12.87
N LEU A 260 11.83 -18.43 -12.09
CA LEU A 260 12.90 -17.43 -11.98
C LEU A 260 14.10 -17.90 -12.80
N VAL A 261 14.09 -17.55 -14.07
CA VAL A 261 14.97 -18.17 -15.08
C VAL A 261 15.94 -17.16 -15.69
N ASP A 262 16.76 -17.63 -16.63
CA ASP A 262 17.80 -16.84 -17.28
C ASP A 262 17.26 -15.71 -18.17
N ALA A 263 18.02 -14.63 -18.25
CA ALA A 263 17.75 -13.52 -19.16
C ALA A 263 17.85 -14.00 -20.61
N GLU A 264 16.91 -13.57 -21.44
CA GLU A 264 16.79 -13.99 -22.83
C GLU A 264 17.11 -12.85 -23.78
N GLY A 265 18.29 -12.88 -24.38
CA GLY A 265 18.71 -11.88 -25.37
C GLY A 265 19.26 -10.58 -24.81
N SER A 266 19.61 -10.50 -23.53
CA SER A 266 20.21 -9.31 -22.91
C SER A 266 21.48 -9.60 -22.13
N SER A 267 22.61 -9.45 -22.81
CA SER A 267 23.93 -9.54 -22.16
C SER A 267 24.14 -8.48 -21.06
N THR A 268 23.45 -7.35 -21.13
CA THR A 268 23.49 -6.31 -20.09
C THR A 268 22.92 -6.84 -18.78
N ILE A 269 21.83 -7.60 -18.84
CA ILE A 269 21.21 -8.19 -17.65
C ILE A 269 22.07 -9.34 -17.12
N VAL A 270 22.51 -10.26 -17.98
CA VAL A 270 23.35 -11.40 -17.59
C VAL A 270 24.66 -10.96 -16.91
N ASN A 271 25.25 -9.86 -17.37
CA ASN A 271 26.51 -9.34 -16.83
C ASN A 271 26.32 -8.39 -15.63
N ASP A 272 25.09 -8.10 -15.21
CA ASP A 272 24.87 -7.26 -14.03
C ASP A 272 25.22 -8.03 -12.75
N PRO A 273 26.00 -7.45 -11.81
CA PRO A 273 26.38 -8.13 -10.57
C PRO A 273 25.21 -8.67 -9.74
N SER A 274 24.05 -8.02 -9.81
CA SER A 274 22.84 -8.45 -9.09
C SER A 274 22.10 -9.62 -9.75
N TYR A 275 22.51 -10.04 -10.93
CA TYR A 275 21.88 -11.14 -11.67
C TYR A 275 21.99 -12.49 -10.94
N HIS A 276 23.08 -12.70 -10.22
CA HIS A 276 23.37 -13.92 -9.49
C HIS A 276 22.83 -13.93 -8.05
N THR A 277 21.97 -12.98 -7.69
CA THR A 277 21.36 -12.91 -6.36
C THR A 277 19.89 -12.61 -6.45
N THR A 278 19.06 -13.49 -5.91
CA THR A 278 17.60 -13.35 -5.92
C THR A 278 17.06 -13.47 -4.50
N HIS A 279 16.12 -12.57 -4.13
CA HIS A 279 15.48 -12.57 -2.82
C HIS A 279 13.98 -12.88 -2.93
N VAL A 280 13.55 -13.95 -2.24
CA VAL A 280 12.14 -14.38 -2.17
C VAL A 280 11.74 -14.55 -0.71
N TYR A 281 10.94 -13.63 -0.16
CA TYR A 281 10.62 -13.67 1.26
C TYR A 281 9.24 -13.10 1.63
N GLY A 282 8.68 -13.61 2.71
CA GLY A 282 7.41 -13.14 3.24
C GLY A 282 6.20 -13.43 2.35
N ASN A 283 6.32 -14.35 1.38
CA ASN A 283 5.24 -14.67 0.45
C ASN A 283 4.38 -15.84 0.94
N ILE A 284 3.15 -15.89 0.43
CA ILE A 284 2.27 -17.03 0.52
C ILE A 284 2.22 -17.68 -0.87
N LEU A 285 2.71 -18.92 -0.98
CA LEU A 285 2.76 -19.68 -2.23
C LEU A 285 1.82 -20.88 -2.11
N ILE A 286 0.79 -20.94 -2.96
CA ILE A 286 -0.24 -21.97 -2.90
C ILE A 286 -0.24 -22.80 -4.17
N GLU A 287 -0.04 -24.09 -4.01
CA GLU A 287 -0.09 -25.12 -5.06
C GLU A 287 -1.37 -25.94 -4.90
N PRO A 288 -2.47 -25.59 -5.62
CA PRO A 288 -3.72 -26.33 -5.51
C PRO A 288 -3.65 -27.67 -6.26
N ASN A 289 -4.52 -28.59 -5.88
CA ASN A 289 -4.68 -29.82 -6.63
C ASN A 289 -5.14 -29.53 -8.07
N GLY A 290 -4.45 -30.12 -9.05
CA GLY A 290 -4.74 -29.88 -10.46
C GLY A 290 -4.00 -28.70 -11.09
N ALA A 291 -3.20 -27.93 -10.35
CA ALA A 291 -2.21 -27.05 -10.95
C ALA A 291 -1.20 -27.87 -11.80
N GLY A 292 -0.67 -27.26 -12.86
CA GLY A 292 0.07 -28.01 -13.91
C GLY A 292 1.28 -28.79 -13.41
N ASN A 293 2.46 -28.17 -13.31
CA ASN A 293 3.68 -28.81 -12.82
C ASN A 293 3.61 -29.01 -11.30
N SER A 294 4.29 -30.05 -10.80
CA SER A 294 4.38 -30.28 -9.35
C SER A 294 5.46 -29.48 -8.64
N GLN A 295 6.22 -28.65 -9.35
CA GLN A 295 7.32 -27.83 -8.84
C GLN A 295 6.81 -26.41 -8.54
N ILE A 296 7.00 -25.95 -7.32
CA ILE A 296 6.55 -24.63 -6.85
C ILE A 296 7.48 -23.54 -7.38
N VAL A 297 8.80 -23.74 -7.26
CA VAL A 297 9.83 -22.80 -7.68
C VAL A 297 10.74 -23.46 -8.70
N HIS A 298 11.02 -22.77 -9.80
CA HIS A 298 12.11 -23.07 -10.71
C HIS A 298 13.12 -21.91 -10.65
N TYR A 299 14.39 -22.23 -10.46
CA TYR A 299 15.48 -21.26 -10.41
C TYR A 299 16.66 -21.71 -11.25
N GLY A 300 17.20 -20.81 -12.06
CA GLY A 300 18.35 -21.07 -12.91
C GLY A 300 18.13 -20.66 -14.36
N GLY A 301 17.60 -21.54 -15.20
CA GLY A 301 17.38 -21.20 -16.59
C GLY A 301 16.54 -22.22 -17.36
N ASP A 302 15.98 -21.79 -18.50
CA ASP A 302 15.13 -22.58 -19.38
C ASP A 302 15.39 -22.36 -20.88
N SER A 303 16.28 -21.43 -21.27
CA SER A 303 16.60 -21.14 -22.66
C SER A 303 17.41 -22.24 -23.35
N GLY A 304 18.09 -23.09 -22.57
CA GLY A 304 19.07 -24.07 -23.08
C GLY A 304 20.48 -23.49 -23.25
N THR A 305 20.67 -22.18 -23.11
CA THR A 305 22.00 -21.53 -23.11
C THR A 305 22.54 -21.48 -21.68
N THR A 306 23.08 -22.58 -21.19
CA THR A 306 23.52 -22.72 -19.79
C THR A 306 24.57 -21.68 -19.36
N ALA A 307 25.26 -21.03 -20.29
CA ALA A 307 26.16 -19.91 -20.00
C ALA A 307 25.42 -18.73 -19.39
N ASP A 308 24.18 -18.48 -19.80
CA ASP A 308 23.35 -17.34 -19.40
C ASP A 308 22.45 -17.63 -18.19
N TYR A 309 22.45 -18.88 -17.67
CA TYR A 309 21.65 -19.25 -16.52
C TYR A 309 22.00 -18.41 -15.30
N ARG A 310 21.02 -18.19 -14.40
CA ARG A 310 21.18 -17.29 -13.24
C ARG A 310 22.39 -17.63 -12.41
N LYS A 311 22.60 -18.90 -12.08
CA LYS A 311 23.69 -19.37 -11.22
C LYS A 311 23.79 -18.53 -9.92
N GLY A 312 24.49 -18.99 -8.91
CA GLY A 312 24.61 -18.23 -7.66
C GLY A 312 23.44 -18.43 -6.70
N ASP A 313 23.04 -17.39 -5.95
CA ASP A 313 22.29 -17.54 -4.70
C ASP A 313 20.80 -17.15 -4.81
N LEU A 314 19.92 -18.06 -4.44
CA LEU A 314 18.51 -17.81 -4.14
C LEU A 314 18.31 -17.78 -2.62
N TYR A 315 18.04 -16.61 -2.05
CA TYR A 315 17.63 -16.47 -0.65
C TYR A 315 16.10 -16.59 -0.54
N PHE A 316 15.66 -17.72 0.03
CA PHE A 316 14.26 -18.10 0.13
C PHE A 316 13.88 -18.27 1.60
N TYR A 317 13.25 -17.24 2.21
CA TYR A 317 13.05 -17.20 3.66
C TYR A 317 11.75 -16.54 4.09
N ASN A 318 11.27 -16.94 5.28
CA ASN A 318 10.01 -16.47 5.85
C ASN A 318 8.83 -16.54 4.88
N ASN A 319 8.77 -17.55 3.99
CA ASN A 319 7.60 -17.79 3.16
C ASN A 319 6.70 -18.86 3.81
N THR A 320 5.42 -18.84 3.46
CA THR A 320 4.47 -19.92 3.79
C THR A 320 4.06 -20.62 2.50
N ILE A 321 4.46 -21.86 2.36
CA ILE A 321 4.25 -22.72 1.18
C ILE A 321 3.18 -23.75 1.52
N ILE A 322 2.10 -23.77 0.74
CA ILE A 322 0.95 -24.66 0.92
C ILE A 322 0.74 -25.49 -0.35
N SER A 323 0.78 -26.81 -0.24
CA SER A 323 0.34 -27.68 -1.31
C SER A 323 -0.92 -28.44 -0.91
N THR A 324 -1.94 -28.38 -1.74
CA THR A 324 -3.15 -29.21 -1.60
C THR A 324 -3.23 -30.30 -2.68
N ARG A 325 -2.13 -30.54 -3.42
CA ARG A 325 -2.05 -31.66 -4.36
C ARG A 325 -2.25 -32.99 -3.64
N THR A 326 -2.96 -33.89 -4.29
CA THR A 326 -3.12 -35.27 -3.79
C THR A 326 -1.92 -36.18 -4.13
N GLY A 327 -1.09 -35.78 -5.08
CA GLY A 327 0.14 -36.43 -5.51
C GLY A 327 1.40 -35.70 -5.07
N PHE A 328 2.45 -35.92 -5.82
CA PHE A 328 3.78 -35.33 -5.54
C PHE A 328 3.78 -33.81 -5.69
N THR A 329 4.49 -33.16 -4.77
CA THR A 329 4.88 -31.76 -4.84
C THR A 329 6.39 -31.67 -4.61
N THR A 330 7.07 -30.80 -5.35
CA THR A 330 8.49 -30.50 -5.16
C THR A 330 8.65 -29.00 -4.87
N LEU A 331 9.41 -28.64 -3.85
CA LEU A 331 9.66 -27.25 -3.50
C LEU A 331 10.38 -26.52 -4.63
N MET A 332 11.54 -27.05 -5.06
CA MET A 332 12.40 -26.37 -6.03
C MET A 332 12.92 -27.30 -7.12
N ARG A 333 13.06 -26.72 -8.30
CA ARG A 333 13.96 -27.18 -9.36
C ARG A 333 15.07 -26.16 -9.51
N LEU A 334 16.32 -26.58 -9.32
CA LEU A 334 17.51 -25.83 -9.68
C LEU A 334 18.04 -26.38 -10.99
N SER A 335 18.46 -25.52 -11.93
CA SER A 335 18.69 -25.93 -13.32
C SER A 335 20.05 -26.57 -13.56
N THR A 336 21.06 -26.22 -12.75
CA THR A 336 22.43 -26.75 -12.85
C THR A 336 23.06 -26.91 -11.47
N GLY A 337 24.30 -27.45 -11.42
CA GLY A 337 25.06 -27.52 -10.17
C GLY A 337 25.62 -26.20 -9.65
N ASP A 338 25.43 -25.10 -10.39
CA ASP A 338 25.96 -23.78 -10.06
C ASP A 338 24.96 -22.92 -9.26
N GLU A 339 23.69 -23.36 -9.11
CA GLU A 339 22.68 -22.68 -8.30
C GLU A 339 22.72 -23.15 -6.85
N THR A 340 22.61 -22.20 -5.91
CA THR A 340 22.47 -22.47 -4.48
C THR A 340 21.22 -21.79 -3.92
N ALA A 341 20.35 -22.55 -3.27
CA ALA A 341 19.19 -22.01 -2.55
C ALA A 341 19.44 -22.07 -1.04
N HIS A 342 19.30 -20.91 -0.37
CA HIS A 342 19.33 -20.78 1.08
C HIS A 342 17.88 -20.72 1.58
N VAL A 343 17.41 -21.81 2.17
CA VAL A 343 16.00 -22.04 2.53
C VAL A 343 15.86 -22.03 4.04
N PHE A 344 15.36 -20.95 4.62
CA PHE A 344 15.25 -20.84 6.08
C PHE A 344 14.01 -20.05 6.54
N ASN A 345 13.57 -20.32 7.74
CA ASN A 345 12.39 -19.70 8.34
C ASN A 345 11.08 -19.88 7.52
N ASN A 346 10.97 -20.92 6.69
CA ASN A 346 9.76 -21.13 5.89
C ASN A 346 8.84 -22.17 6.55
N ILE A 347 7.53 -22.00 6.41
CA ILE A 347 6.57 -23.08 6.58
C ILE A 347 6.41 -23.79 5.24
N ILE A 348 6.68 -25.11 5.21
CA ILE A 348 6.54 -25.95 4.03
C ILE A 348 5.56 -27.07 4.36
N TYR A 349 4.32 -26.91 3.91
CA TYR A 349 3.20 -27.77 4.27
C TYR A 349 2.50 -28.36 3.05
N THR A 350 2.12 -29.64 3.16
CA THR A 350 1.23 -30.30 2.21
C THR A 350 0.12 -31.06 2.93
N THR A 351 -1.06 -31.09 2.32
CA THR A 351 -2.18 -31.93 2.78
C THR A 351 -1.99 -33.41 2.39
N ALA A 352 -1.13 -33.69 1.40
CA ALA A 352 -0.84 -35.06 0.98
C ALA A 352 -0.13 -35.85 2.11
N PRO A 353 -0.46 -37.13 2.28
CA PRO A 353 0.18 -37.98 3.30
C PRO A 353 1.55 -38.50 2.86
N GLY A 354 2.32 -39.00 3.84
CA GLY A 354 3.57 -39.70 3.60
C GLY A 354 4.65 -38.84 2.93
N SER A 355 5.37 -39.41 1.98
CA SER A 355 6.53 -38.82 1.31
C SER A 355 6.17 -38.06 0.02
N ASN A 356 5.00 -37.42 -0.02
CA ASN A 356 4.54 -36.72 -1.20
C ASN A 356 5.14 -35.32 -1.37
N PHE A 357 5.95 -34.84 -0.44
CA PHE A 357 6.65 -33.56 -0.56
C PHE A 357 8.17 -33.76 -0.64
N ALA A 358 8.78 -33.29 -1.71
CA ALA A 358 10.21 -33.31 -1.93
C ALA A 358 10.80 -31.90 -1.93
N MET A 359 12.09 -31.78 -1.51
CA MET A 359 12.80 -30.49 -1.51
C MET A 359 13.32 -30.14 -2.89
N THR A 360 13.93 -31.09 -3.59
CA THR A 360 14.52 -30.87 -4.91
C THR A 360 14.04 -31.88 -5.94
N ASN A 361 14.10 -31.48 -7.19
CA ASN A 361 13.81 -32.37 -8.33
C ASN A 361 15.08 -32.81 -9.06
N ASP A 362 16.09 -31.95 -9.16
CA ASP A 362 17.17 -32.10 -10.13
C ASP A 362 18.56 -31.74 -9.54
N ASP A 363 19.19 -30.73 -10.10
CA ASP A 363 20.57 -30.28 -9.80
C ASP A 363 20.63 -29.28 -8.64
N GLY A 364 21.76 -28.61 -8.47
CA GLY A 364 22.01 -27.52 -7.55
C GLY A 364 22.12 -27.93 -6.09
N THR A 365 22.25 -26.95 -5.23
CA THR A 365 22.38 -27.14 -3.77
C THR A 365 21.30 -26.42 -3.00
N ILE A 366 20.60 -27.10 -2.12
CA ILE A 366 19.68 -26.50 -1.14
C ILE A 366 20.32 -26.59 0.24
N ASN A 367 20.61 -25.44 0.86
CA ASN A 367 21.03 -25.33 2.26
C ASN A 367 19.82 -24.91 3.09
N MET A 368 19.38 -25.75 4.05
CA MET A 368 18.15 -25.49 4.79
C MET A 368 18.31 -25.54 6.31
N HIS A 369 17.67 -24.60 7.03
CA HIS A 369 17.64 -24.56 8.50
C HIS A 369 16.42 -23.78 9.00
N HIS A 370 16.01 -24.00 10.26
CA HIS A 370 14.90 -23.28 10.91
C HIS A 370 13.61 -23.25 10.09
N ASN A 371 13.30 -24.28 9.32
CA ASN A 371 12.03 -24.40 8.62
C ASN A 371 11.05 -25.25 9.42
N TRP A 372 9.77 -25.02 9.22
CA TRP A 372 8.71 -25.96 9.62
C TRP A 372 8.36 -26.83 8.41
N LEU A 373 8.50 -28.15 8.54
CA LEU A 373 8.36 -29.11 7.43
C LEU A 373 7.26 -30.12 7.75
N LYS A 374 6.45 -30.49 6.75
CA LYS A 374 5.51 -31.61 6.88
C LYS A 374 6.25 -32.90 7.18
N THR A 375 5.83 -33.62 8.22
CA THR A 375 6.38 -34.94 8.54
C THR A 375 6.29 -35.89 7.35
N GLY A 376 7.40 -36.57 7.03
CA GLY A 376 7.50 -37.51 5.92
C GLY A 376 8.03 -36.86 4.64
N TRP A 377 8.46 -35.60 4.66
CA TRP A 377 9.15 -34.98 3.52
C TRP A 377 10.37 -35.80 3.09
N VAL A 378 10.75 -35.69 1.83
CA VAL A 378 11.89 -36.41 1.24
C VAL A 378 12.82 -35.43 0.51
N ILE A 379 14.06 -35.82 0.30
CA ILE A 379 15.03 -35.04 -0.47
C ILE A 379 14.53 -34.85 -1.90
N SER A 380 14.15 -35.97 -2.55
CA SER A 380 13.64 -36.00 -3.92
C SER A 380 12.70 -37.19 -4.12
N HIS A 381 11.82 -37.12 -5.10
CA HIS A 381 11.04 -38.28 -5.57
C HIS A 381 11.81 -39.18 -6.53
N GLY A 382 12.96 -38.73 -7.00
CA GLY A 382 13.86 -39.47 -7.88
C GLY A 382 15.28 -39.60 -7.29
N THR A 383 16.25 -39.70 -8.17
CA THR A 383 17.67 -39.65 -7.81
C THR A 383 18.24 -38.32 -8.27
N PRO A 384 18.32 -37.30 -7.40
CA PRO A 384 18.82 -35.99 -7.76
C PRO A 384 20.36 -36.06 -7.99
N THR A 385 20.85 -35.23 -8.87
CA THR A 385 22.29 -34.96 -9.04
C THR A 385 22.76 -33.88 -8.08
N GLY A 386 21.83 -33.01 -7.61
CA GLY A 386 22.06 -31.96 -6.62
C GLY A 386 22.04 -32.46 -5.18
N ALA A 387 22.26 -31.54 -4.24
CA ALA A 387 22.36 -31.81 -2.81
C ALA A 387 21.30 -31.03 -2.00
N VAL A 388 20.79 -31.66 -0.93
CA VAL A 388 20.01 -30.99 0.12
C VAL A 388 20.76 -31.16 1.44
N ASN A 389 21.28 -30.06 1.97
CA ASN A 389 22.03 -29.99 3.21
C ASN A 389 21.10 -29.50 4.34
N ASP A 390 20.76 -30.39 5.26
CA ASP A 390 20.06 -30.00 6.49
C ASP A 390 21.08 -29.46 7.49
N LEU A 391 21.08 -28.13 7.69
CA LEU A 391 22.00 -27.43 8.60
C LEU A 391 21.46 -27.37 10.05
N GLY A 392 20.31 -27.99 10.29
CA GLY A 392 19.72 -28.15 11.61
C GLY A 392 18.56 -27.19 11.93
N ASN A 393 17.99 -27.39 13.14
CA ASN A 393 16.87 -26.60 13.67
C ASN A 393 15.59 -26.61 12.81
N ASN A 394 15.47 -27.54 11.86
CA ASN A 394 14.23 -27.75 11.13
C ASN A 394 13.22 -28.48 12.04
N ILE A 395 11.99 -27.97 12.11
CA ILE A 395 10.89 -28.54 12.88
C ILE A 395 10.04 -29.40 11.95
N THR A 396 9.64 -30.59 12.39
CA THR A 396 8.72 -31.44 11.62
C THR A 396 7.41 -31.64 12.37
N GLY A 397 6.30 -31.62 11.65
CA GLY A 397 4.97 -31.79 12.25
C GLY A 397 3.91 -32.27 11.28
N ALA A 398 2.77 -32.68 11.82
CA ALA A 398 1.62 -33.07 11.01
C ALA A 398 0.88 -31.86 10.44
N THR A 399 0.81 -30.77 11.20
CA THR A 399 0.21 -29.49 10.82
C THR A 399 0.95 -28.35 11.51
N PRO A 400 1.14 -27.19 10.87
CA PRO A 400 1.74 -26.02 11.51
C PRO A 400 0.78 -25.28 12.47
N SER A 401 -0.44 -25.77 12.67
CA SER A 401 -1.49 -25.14 13.48
C SER A 401 -1.89 -23.75 12.94
N PHE A 402 -2.32 -23.70 11.69
CA PHE A 402 -2.90 -22.49 11.12
C PHE A 402 -4.23 -22.12 11.79
N THR A 403 -4.55 -20.85 11.87
CA THR A 403 -5.78 -20.32 12.50
C THR A 403 -7.03 -20.85 11.81
N ASP A 404 -7.12 -20.77 10.49
CA ASP A 404 -8.22 -21.37 9.70
C ASP A 404 -7.74 -21.75 8.29
N PHE A 405 -7.24 -22.96 8.17
CA PHE A 405 -6.72 -23.47 6.90
C PHE A 405 -7.77 -23.47 5.77
N ASN A 406 -9.02 -23.78 6.07
CA ASN A 406 -10.08 -23.91 5.05
C ASN A 406 -10.46 -22.56 4.45
N ASN A 407 -10.38 -21.48 5.22
CA ASN A 407 -10.60 -20.11 4.76
C ASN A 407 -9.29 -19.43 4.35
N GLN A 408 -8.22 -20.22 4.23
CA GLN A 408 -6.89 -19.72 3.86
C GLN A 408 -6.40 -18.61 4.81
N ASP A 409 -6.68 -18.72 6.11
CA ASP A 409 -6.01 -17.96 7.15
C ASP A 409 -4.82 -18.77 7.64
N PHE A 410 -3.64 -18.44 7.12
CA PHE A 410 -2.39 -19.12 7.40
C PHE A 410 -1.59 -18.44 8.53
N SER A 411 -2.21 -17.54 9.27
CA SER A 411 -1.66 -17.10 10.57
C SER A 411 -1.58 -18.27 11.56
N LEU A 412 -0.72 -18.16 12.56
CA LEU A 412 -0.46 -19.25 13.49
C LEU A 412 -1.36 -19.16 14.72
N GLN A 413 -1.90 -20.31 15.16
CA GLN A 413 -2.51 -20.42 16.48
C GLN A 413 -1.43 -20.39 17.56
N ASN A 414 -1.76 -19.92 18.76
CA ASN A 414 -0.83 -19.76 19.88
C ASN A 414 -0.09 -21.04 20.31
N ASN A 415 -0.56 -22.22 19.90
CA ASN A 415 0.09 -23.51 20.16
C ASN A 415 0.98 -24.00 19.02
N SER A 416 1.21 -23.20 18.00
CA SER A 416 2.05 -23.58 16.87
C SER A 416 3.52 -23.73 17.29
N ALA A 417 4.15 -24.83 16.87
CA ALA A 417 5.57 -25.06 17.08
C ALA A 417 6.47 -24.13 16.23
N ALA A 418 5.91 -23.36 15.32
CA ALA A 418 6.64 -22.41 14.46
C ALA A 418 6.86 -21.04 15.12
N ILE A 419 6.16 -20.75 16.23
CA ILE A 419 6.23 -19.46 16.94
C ILE A 419 7.59 -19.30 17.61
N ASN A 420 8.22 -18.14 17.41
CA ASN A 420 9.52 -17.76 17.99
C ASN A 420 10.66 -18.76 17.70
N GLN A 421 10.59 -19.51 16.59
CA GLN A 421 11.57 -20.53 16.23
C GLN A 421 12.37 -20.18 14.97
N GLY A 422 12.15 -19.00 14.39
CA GLY A 422 12.93 -18.55 13.26
C GLY A 422 14.35 -18.11 13.66
N ASP A 423 15.28 -18.25 12.74
CA ASP A 423 16.65 -17.74 12.87
C ASP A 423 16.70 -16.24 12.62
N ILE A 424 17.71 -15.60 13.19
CA ILE A 424 18.00 -14.19 12.94
C ILE A 424 18.33 -13.98 11.47
N ILE A 425 17.64 -13.06 10.82
CA ILE A 425 17.92 -12.71 9.43
C ILE A 425 19.29 -12.00 9.38
N PRO A 426 20.26 -12.52 8.61
CA PRO A 426 21.56 -11.87 8.46
C PRO A 426 21.43 -10.42 8.01
N SER A 427 22.20 -9.52 8.60
CA SER A 427 22.16 -8.08 8.28
C SER A 427 22.54 -7.74 6.83
N THR A 428 23.07 -8.68 6.08
CA THR A 428 23.36 -8.58 4.64
C THR A 428 22.13 -8.85 3.76
N LEU A 429 21.05 -9.37 4.34
CA LEU A 429 19.80 -9.67 3.64
C LEU A 429 18.73 -8.63 3.99
N PRO A 430 17.75 -8.43 3.10
CA PRO A 430 16.58 -7.62 3.40
C PRO A 430 15.83 -8.11 4.64
N LEU A 431 15.43 -7.19 5.52
CA LEU A 431 14.61 -7.52 6.69
C LEU A 431 13.19 -7.92 6.28
N VAL A 432 12.59 -8.80 7.08
CA VAL A 432 11.16 -9.15 6.98
C VAL A 432 10.40 -8.34 8.02
N ASP A 433 10.11 -7.10 7.69
CA ASP A 433 9.47 -6.10 8.55
C ASP A 433 7.99 -5.87 8.26
N MET A 434 7.48 -6.55 7.25
CA MET A 434 6.09 -6.48 6.81
C MET A 434 5.50 -7.87 6.64
N GLU A 435 4.18 -7.94 6.54
CA GLU A 435 3.42 -9.13 6.15
C GLU A 435 2.26 -8.80 5.24
N TYR A 436 1.84 -9.78 4.45
CA TYR A 436 0.74 -9.63 3.50
C TYR A 436 -0.60 -9.60 4.20
N VAL A 437 -1.44 -8.63 3.85
CA VAL A 437 -2.85 -8.57 4.27
C VAL A 437 -3.73 -8.93 3.08
N LYS A 438 -4.61 -9.89 3.28
CA LYS A 438 -5.50 -10.48 2.26
C LYS A 438 -6.62 -9.49 1.85
N HIS A 439 -6.76 -9.04 0.60
CA HIS A 439 -5.76 -9.16 -0.42
C HIS A 439 -5.23 -7.77 -0.80
N GLN A 440 -3.98 -7.74 -1.33
CA GLN A 440 -3.34 -6.55 -1.92
C GLN A 440 -2.99 -5.44 -0.91
N ALA A 441 -2.77 -5.78 0.35
CA ALA A 441 -2.30 -4.84 1.36
C ALA A 441 -1.10 -5.41 2.12
N GLY A 442 -0.46 -4.58 2.91
CA GLY A 442 0.60 -4.96 3.82
C GLY A 442 0.42 -4.28 5.16
N GLN A 443 0.89 -4.92 6.21
CA GLN A 443 0.97 -4.36 7.55
C GLN A 443 2.37 -4.61 8.13
N ASN A 444 2.73 -3.87 9.18
CA ASN A 444 3.98 -4.09 9.87
C ASN A 444 3.97 -5.48 10.53
N LYS A 445 5.10 -6.18 10.43
CA LYS A 445 5.35 -7.42 11.15
C LYS A 445 5.83 -7.07 12.54
N ASN A 446 4.97 -7.22 13.53
CA ASN A 446 5.29 -6.91 14.94
C ASN A 446 5.99 -8.11 15.57
N ILE A 447 7.31 -8.17 15.45
CA ILE A 447 8.13 -9.28 15.97
C ILE A 447 8.22 -9.15 17.49
N ILE A 448 7.77 -10.19 18.21
CA ILE A 448 7.87 -10.29 19.66
C ILE A 448 8.70 -11.55 20.00
N GLY A 449 9.89 -11.34 20.53
CA GLY A 449 10.85 -12.42 20.73
C GLY A 449 11.68 -12.68 19.48
N ASN A 450 11.87 -13.95 19.12
CA ASN A 450 12.45 -14.33 17.85
C ASN A 450 11.37 -14.26 16.75
N ILE A 451 11.78 -14.02 15.51
CA ILE A 451 10.85 -14.06 14.38
C ILE A 451 10.18 -15.43 14.26
N ASP A 452 8.92 -15.47 13.90
CA ASP A 452 8.21 -16.71 13.62
C ASP A 452 8.67 -17.34 12.31
N ILE A 453 8.60 -18.66 12.24
CA ILE A 453 8.78 -19.38 10.98
C ILE A 453 7.53 -19.17 10.12
N GLY A 454 7.72 -18.76 8.86
CA GLY A 454 6.65 -18.46 7.91
C GLY A 454 6.45 -16.98 7.62
N ALA A 455 5.44 -16.69 6.78
CA ALA A 455 5.16 -15.34 6.29
C ALA A 455 4.52 -14.44 7.34
N TYR A 456 3.78 -15.00 8.28
CA TYR A 456 3.07 -14.27 9.33
C TYR A 456 3.78 -14.37 10.67
N GLU A 457 3.69 -13.28 11.45
CA GLU A 457 4.00 -13.31 12.87
C GLU A 457 2.74 -13.74 13.63
N SER A 458 2.90 -14.56 14.65
CA SER A 458 1.79 -14.85 15.53
C SER A 458 1.33 -13.56 16.18
N ALA A 459 0.08 -13.20 15.94
CA ALA A 459 -0.53 -12.19 16.75
C ALA A 459 -0.51 -12.72 18.18
N VAL A 460 0.47 -12.30 19.00
CA VAL A 460 0.19 -12.22 20.42
C VAL A 460 -1.12 -11.46 20.48
N PRO A 461 -2.19 -11.98 21.10
CA PRO A 461 -3.44 -11.26 21.14
C PRO A 461 -3.10 -9.83 21.52
N LEU A 462 -3.41 -8.86 20.68
CA LEU A 462 -3.30 -7.47 21.05
C LEU A 462 -3.96 -7.38 22.42
N ALA A 463 -3.19 -7.01 23.42
CA ALA A 463 -3.67 -6.98 24.79
C ALA A 463 -4.95 -6.13 24.87
N VAL A 464 -5.11 -5.23 23.90
CA VAL A 464 -6.32 -4.40 23.72
C VAL A 464 -6.60 -4.18 22.24
N GLU A 465 -7.73 -4.64 21.74
CA GLU A 465 -8.21 -4.30 20.41
C GLU A 465 -8.94 -2.95 20.43
N LEU A 466 -8.24 -1.87 20.09
CA LEU A 466 -8.80 -0.53 19.91
C LEU A 466 -9.67 -0.49 18.65
N SER A 467 -11.00 -0.48 18.81
CA SER A 467 -11.94 -0.43 17.69
C SER A 467 -12.18 0.99 17.18
N ASP A 468 -12.02 1.98 18.04
CA ASP A 468 -12.29 3.39 17.68
C ASP A 468 -11.50 4.35 18.58
N PHE A 469 -10.93 5.41 17.99
CA PHE A 469 -10.38 6.55 18.72
C PHE A 469 -10.77 7.84 18.03
N ASN A 470 -11.64 8.62 18.67
CA ASN A 470 -12.22 9.84 18.14
C ASN A 470 -11.97 11.03 19.05
N ILE A 471 -11.85 12.22 18.46
CA ILE A 471 -11.71 13.47 19.17
C ILE A 471 -12.72 14.50 18.66
N GLN A 472 -13.32 15.28 19.55
CA GLN A 472 -14.28 16.31 19.19
C GLN A 472 -14.23 17.48 20.18
N LEU A 473 -14.71 18.64 19.76
CA LEU A 473 -14.91 19.75 20.69
C LEU A 473 -15.99 19.39 21.71
N SER A 474 -15.77 19.77 22.98
CA SER A 474 -16.81 19.66 24.01
C SER A 474 -18.06 20.47 23.63
N GLN A 475 -19.22 20.16 24.22
CA GLN A 475 -20.46 20.87 23.95
C GLN A 475 -20.33 22.40 24.10
N ASN A 476 -19.53 22.84 25.06
CA ASN A 476 -19.26 24.26 25.30
C ASN A 476 -18.12 24.83 24.45
N LYS A 477 -17.53 24.04 23.56
CA LYS A 477 -16.41 24.41 22.69
C LYS A 477 -15.17 24.96 23.39
N ASN A 478 -14.99 24.71 24.71
CA ASN A 478 -13.84 25.21 25.50
C ASN A 478 -12.84 24.12 25.86
N ALA A 479 -13.09 22.89 25.49
CA ALA A 479 -12.27 21.72 25.77
C ALA A 479 -12.34 20.76 24.59
N ILE A 480 -11.43 19.80 24.54
CA ILE A 480 -11.45 18.72 23.55
C ILE A 480 -11.77 17.43 24.29
N LEU A 481 -12.80 16.73 23.83
CA LEU A 481 -13.20 15.43 24.33
C LEU A 481 -12.62 14.33 23.47
N LEU A 482 -11.80 13.48 24.06
CA LEU A 482 -11.27 12.28 23.48
C LEU A 482 -12.13 11.10 23.90
N ARG A 483 -12.47 10.21 22.99
CA ARG A 483 -13.21 8.97 23.25
C ARG A 483 -12.59 7.82 22.49
N TRP A 484 -12.51 6.67 23.13
CA TRP A 484 -12.08 5.44 22.48
C TRP A 484 -12.86 4.25 23.01
N GLN A 485 -12.83 3.20 22.23
CA GLN A 485 -13.50 1.95 22.53
C GLN A 485 -12.55 0.78 22.30
N THR A 486 -12.55 -0.17 23.20
CA THR A 486 -11.89 -1.47 23.04
C THR A 486 -12.95 -2.54 22.77
N GLN A 487 -12.64 -3.52 21.91
CA GLN A 487 -13.48 -4.70 21.69
C GLN A 487 -13.30 -5.70 22.83
N GLN A 488 -12.05 -5.91 23.21
CA GLN A 488 -11.63 -6.74 24.33
C GLN A 488 -10.38 -6.12 24.97
N GLU A 489 -10.05 -6.55 26.19
CA GLU A 489 -8.82 -6.20 26.86
C GLU A 489 -8.19 -7.45 27.48
N ILE A 490 -6.88 -7.60 27.29
CA ILE A 490 -6.07 -8.65 27.91
C ILE A 490 -4.83 -7.98 28.49
N ASN A 491 -4.57 -8.20 29.77
CA ASN A 491 -3.46 -7.61 30.53
C ASN A 491 -3.40 -6.07 30.54
N ASN A 492 -4.45 -5.37 30.18
CA ASN A 492 -4.45 -3.92 30.04
C ASN A 492 -4.35 -3.20 31.39
N ASP A 493 -3.21 -2.57 31.70
CA ASP A 493 -3.12 -1.67 32.86
C ASP A 493 -3.87 -0.36 32.60
N GLY A 494 -3.72 0.24 31.38
CA GLY A 494 -4.48 1.42 31.01
C GLY A 494 -3.88 2.23 29.85
N PHE A 495 -4.28 3.50 29.78
CA PHE A 495 -3.97 4.38 28.66
C PHE A 495 -3.39 5.71 29.15
N ASN A 496 -2.17 6.04 28.74
CA ASN A 496 -1.69 7.41 28.76
C ASN A 496 -2.31 8.18 27.58
N VAL A 497 -3.01 9.26 27.89
CA VAL A 497 -3.48 10.19 26.88
C VAL A 497 -2.33 11.15 26.57
N GLN A 498 -1.81 11.11 25.36
CA GLN A 498 -0.67 11.92 24.96
C GLN A 498 -1.08 13.03 23.97
N LYS A 499 -0.50 14.22 24.20
CA LYS A 499 -0.66 15.39 23.34
C LYS A 499 0.68 15.76 22.73
N GLN A 500 0.68 16.10 21.45
CA GLN A 500 1.87 16.55 20.76
C GLN A 500 2.24 17.99 21.16
N THR A 501 3.48 18.21 21.57
CA THR A 501 4.01 19.52 21.99
C THR A 501 5.06 20.08 21.04
N GLY A 502 5.54 19.28 20.08
CA GLY A 502 6.53 19.67 19.09
C GLY A 502 6.75 18.58 18.05
N PHE A 503 7.71 18.77 17.15
CA PHE A 503 8.05 17.76 16.16
C PHE A 503 8.51 16.48 16.86
N ASN A 504 7.74 15.38 16.76
CA ASN A 504 7.95 14.11 17.43
C ASN A 504 8.04 14.15 18.98
N ALA A 505 7.58 15.25 19.62
CA ALA A 505 7.54 15.37 21.07
C ALA A 505 6.11 15.17 21.58
N TRP A 506 5.94 14.23 22.52
CA TRP A 506 4.65 13.86 23.12
C TRP A 506 4.69 14.06 24.63
N GLU A 507 3.64 14.64 25.19
CA GLU A 507 3.45 14.84 26.61
C GLU A 507 2.23 14.06 27.09
N THR A 508 2.36 13.29 28.16
CA THR A 508 1.22 12.61 28.79
C THR A 508 0.40 13.63 29.59
N ILE A 509 -0.82 13.87 29.16
CA ILE A 509 -1.77 14.83 29.78
C ILE A 509 -2.80 14.17 30.69
N GLY A 510 -2.83 12.84 30.72
CA GLY A 510 -3.72 12.08 31.62
C GLY A 510 -3.51 10.58 31.53
N TRP A 511 -3.99 9.88 32.55
CA TRP A 511 -4.00 8.42 32.63
C TRP A 511 -5.42 7.92 32.86
N ILE A 512 -5.82 6.90 32.13
CA ILE A 512 -7.10 6.20 32.30
C ILE A 512 -6.83 4.72 32.50
N LYS A 513 -7.21 4.20 33.66
CA LYS A 513 -6.99 2.79 34.00
C LYS A 513 -7.84 1.86 33.13
N GLY A 514 -7.23 0.80 32.62
CA GLY A 514 -7.88 -0.29 31.90
C GLY A 514 -8.66 -1.24 32.81
N LYS A 515 -9.31 -2.24 32.20
CA LYS A 515 -10.09 -3.27 32.90
C LYS A 515 -9.31 -4.56 33.17
N GLY A 516 -8.02 -4.58 32.80
CA GLY A 516 -7.20 -5.78 32.91
C GLY A 516 -7.58 -6.82 31.87
N ASN A 517 -8.42 -7.77 32.20
CA ASN A 517 -8.89 -8.81 31.29
C ASN A 517 -10.42 -8.74 31.14
N THR A 518 -10.92 -8.51 29.94
CA THR A 518 -12.36 -8.54 29.62
C THR A 518 -12.59 -8.83 28.12
N ASN A 519 -13.53 -9.71 27.83
CA ASN A 519 -13.98 -10.00 26.45
C ASN A 519 -15.16 -9.09 26.03
N ASN A 520 -15.56 -8.15 26.88
CA ASN A 520 -16.64 -7.21 26.58
C ASN A 520 -16.05 -5.88 26.15
N SER A 521 -16.66 -5.27 25.14
CA SER A 521 -16.31 -3.93 24.70
C SER A 521 -16.37 -2.91 25.82
N GLN A 522 -15.34 -2.06 25.94
CA GLN A 522 -15.24 -0.98 26.92
C GLN A 522 -15.17 0.38 26.21
N THR A 523 -15.77 1.39 26.84
CA THR A 523 -15.72 2.76 26.32
C THR A 523 -15.06 3.67 27.33
N TYR A 524 -14.11 4.47 26.87
CA TYR A 524 -13.35 5.41 27.67
C TYR A 524 -13.47 6.82 27.14
N GLN A 525 -13.24 7.79 28.02
CA GLN A 525 -13.19 9.19 27.62
C GLN A 525 -12.21 9.99 28.47
N PHE A 526 -11.62 11.00 27.86
CA PHE A 526 -10.77 11.99 28.53
C PHE A 526 -11.11 13.39 28.02
N LEU A 527 -11.09 14.38 28.91
CA LEU A 527 -11.38 15.77 28.58
C LEU A 527 -10.11 16.63 28.75
N ASP A 528 -9.50 17.06 27.65
CA ASP A 528 -8.48 18.11 27.66
C ASP A 528 -9.15 19.46 27.92
N LYS A 529 -8.98 19.99 29.13
CA LYS A 529 -9.56 21.27 29.57
C LYS A 529 -8.73 22.48 29.18
N THR A 530 -7.50 22.25 28.71
CA THR A 530 -6.52 23.28 28.39
C THR A 530 -5.94 23.13 26.98
N PRO A 531 -6.80 22.99 25.95
CA PRO A 531 -6.29 22.90 24.58
C PRO A 531 -5.60 24.19 24.17
N THR A 532 -4.58 24.10 23.33
CA THR A 532 -3.90 25.25 22.73
C THR A 532 -4.73 25.79 21.56
N VAL A 533 -4.76 27.12 21.37
CA VAL A 533 -5.37 27.70 20.18
C VAL A 533 -4.58 27.24 18.94
N GLY A 534 -5.27 26.71 17.95
CA GLY A 534 -4.69 26.10 16.78
C GLY A 534 -4.93 24.58 16.72
N GLU A 535 -4.07 23.87 16.01
CA GLU A 535 -4.14 22.41 15.88
C GLU A 535 -3.66 21.73 17.17
N ASN A 536 -4.47 20.78 17.65
CA ASN A 536 -4.14 19.92 18.78
C ASN A 536 -4.16 18.48 18.30
N THR A 537 -3.07 17.77 18.52
CA THR A 537 -2.85 16.41 18.04
C THR A 537 -2.65 15.47 19.21
N TYR A 538 -3.33 14.33 19.16
CA TYR A 538 -3.38 13.36 20.26
C TYR A 538 -3.14 11.95 19.78
N ARG A 539 -2.62 11.11 20.67
CA ARG A 539 -2.59 9.66 20.58
C ARG A 539 -2.83 9.03 21.95
N LEU A 540 -3.17 7.77 21.97
CA LEU A 540 -3.17 6.95 23.18
C LEU A 540 -1.88 6.12 23.20
N GLU A 541 -1.28 6.01 24.36
CA GLU A 541 -0.21 5.06 24.67
C GLU A 541 -0.82 4.05 25.66
N GLN A 542 -1.18 2.88 25.15
CA GLN A 542 -1.65 1.78 25.95
C GLN A 542 -0.47 1.13 26.65
N ILE A 543 -0.66 0.73 27.90
CA ILE A 543 0.36 0.03 28.69
C ILE A 543 -0.28 -1.22 29.30
N ASP A 544 0.38 -2.35 29.12
CA ASP A 544 -0.01 -3.62 29.72
C ASP A 544 0.58 -3.81 31.12
N LEU A 545 0.04 -4.76 31.89
CA LEU A 545 0.51 -5.09 33.23
C LEU A 545 1.97 -5.59 33.24
N ASP A 546 2.49 -6.07 32.14
CA ASP A 546 3.89 -6.49 31.96
C ASP A 546 4.81 -5.35 31.48
N GLY A 547 4.24 -4.17 31.21
CA GLY A 547 4.96 -2.98 30.75
C GLY A 547 5.08 -2.86 29.22
N THR A 548 4.49 -3.77 28.46
CA THR A 548 4.41 -3.64 26.98
C THR A 548 3.60 -2.41 26.61
N ILE A 549 4.04 -1.68 25.58
CA ILE A 549 3.44 -0.41 25.15
C ILE A 549 2.97 -0.50 23.71
N GLU A 550 1.76 0.00 23.45
CA GLU A 550 1.20 0.15 22.11
C GLU A 550 0.63 1.55 21.90
N TYR A 551 0.64 2.05 20.64
CA TYR A 551 0.14 3.37 20.31
C TYR A 551 -1.06 3.32 19.38
N SER A 552 -2.07 4.16 19.66
CA SER A 552 -3.20 4.36 18.76
C SER A 552 -2.80 5.14 17.50
N ASN A 553 -3.69 5.13 16.51
CA ASN A 553 -3.66 6.13 15.43
C ASN A 553 -3.67 7.56 16.00
N ILE A 554 -2.96 8.47 15.32
CA ILE A 554 -2.93 9.89 15.67
C ILE A 554 -4.22 10.56 15.19
N ARG A 555 -4.75 11.49 16.01
CA ARG A 555 -5.91 12.31 15.68
C ARG A 555 -5.61 13.78 15.93
N SER A 556 -6.04 14.65 15.01
CA SER A 556 -5.86 16.10 15.12
C SER A 556 -7.19 16.84 15.03
N ILE A 557 -7.32 17.93 15.78
CA ILE A 557 -8.47 18.81 15.74
C ILE A 557 -8.04 20.27 15.92
N PHE A 558 -8.66 21.16 15.17
CA PHE A 558 -8.42 22.60 15.30
C PHE A 558 -9.25 23.20 16.42
N PHE A 559 -8.62 23.76 17.45
CA PHE A 559 -9.27 24.44 18.55
C PHE A 559 -9.20 25.96 18.36
N ARG A 560 -10.35 26.61 18.46
CA ARG A 560 -10.46 28.07 18.51
C ARG A 560 -10.99 28.47 19.87
N GLN A 561 -10.29 29.37 20.57
CA GLN A 561 -10.81 29.92 21.79
C GLN A 561 -12.07 30.73 21.45
N TYR A 562 -13.20 30.25 21.96
CA TYR A 562 -14.47 30.95 21.74
C TYR A 562 -14.54 32.13 22.70
N ILE A 563 -14.22 33.34 22.23
CA ILE A 563 -14.42 34.58 22.99
C ILE A 563 -15.93 34.89 22.90
N GLN A 564 -16.65 34.67 24.00
CA GLN A 564 -18.04 35.00 24.06
C GLN A 564 -18.24 36.52 23.95
N LYS A 565 -18.95 36.97 22.96
CA LYS A 565 -19.29 38.37 22.79
C LYS A 565 -20.46 38.70 23.74
N ILE A 566 -20.16 39.35 24.87
CA ILE A 566 -21.18 39.94 25.72
C ILE A 566 -21.43 41.36 25.22
N THR A 567 -22.67 41.71 25.00
CA THR A 567 -23.04 43.07 24.59
C THR A 567 -23.95 43.74 25.63
N LEU A 568 -23.73 45.03 25.79
CA LEU A 568 -24.54 45.87 26.67
C LEU A 568 -25.37 46.84 25.84
N SER A 569 -26.69 46.92 26.10
CA SER A 569 -27.56 47.84 25.39
C SER A 569 -28.63 48.47 26.32
N PRO A 570 -28.96 49.75 26.12
CA PRO A 570 -28.20 50.72 25.34
C PRO A 570 -26.85 51.03 25.98
N ASN A 571 -25.84 51.36 25.17
CA ASN A 571 -24.58 51.90 25.67
C ASN A 571 -24.11 53.01 24.72
N PRO A 572 -24.23 54.28 25.12
CA PRO A 572 -24.51 54.81 26.47
C PRO A 572 -25.95 54.56 26.99
N ALA A 573 -26.08 54.45 28.32
CA ALA A 573 -27.34 54.14 29.01
C ALA A 573 -27.76 55.26 30.01
N THR A 574 -29.07 55.37 30.28
CA THR A 574 -29.60 56.32 31.29
C THR A 574 -29.93 55.59 32.58
N ASN A 575 -30.85 54.63 32.59
CA ASN A 575 -31.31 53.98 33.82
C ASN A 575 -31.11 52.49 33.89
N ILE A 576 -31.18 51.80 32.75
CA ILE A 576 -31.14 50.36 32.70
C ILE A 576 -30.11 49.92 31.62
N LEU A 577 -29.30 48.93 31.93
CA LEU A 577 -28.45 48.20 31.00
C LEU A 577 -29.01 46.78 30.80
N ASN A 578 -29.29 46.42 29.58
CA ASN A 578 -29.54 45.03 29.22
C ASN A 578 -28.21 44.34 28.92
N VAL A 579 -28.04 43.15 29.47
CA VAL A 579 -26.89 42.29 29.25
C VAL A 579 -27.33 41.19 28.28
N ASP A 580 -26.82 41.24 27.07
CA ASP A 580 -27.02 40.17 26.09
C ASP A 580 -25.81 39.23 26.13
N SER A 581 -26.04 37.99 26.54
CA SER A 581 -25.04 36.97 26.73
C SER A 581 -25.65 35.60 26.56
N GLU A 582 -24.96 34.72 25.81
CA GLU A 582 -25.37 33.32 25.64
C GLU A 582 -25.27 32.49 26.95
N ARG A 583 -24.57 32.98 27.98
CA ARG A 583 -24.52 32.37 29.32
C ARG A 583 -25.29 33.19 30.34
N PRO A 584 -26.08 32.57 31.23
CA PRO A 584 -26.70 33.28 32.33
C PRO A 584 -25.64 33.64 33.38
N PHE A 585 -25.45 34.92 33.62
CA PHE A 585 -24.74 35.44 34.79
C PHE A 585 -25.74 35.65 35.93
N LYS A 586 -25.29 35.44 37.20
CA LYS A 586 -26.15 35.57 38.36
C LYS A 586 -25.93 36.86 39.13
N HIS A 587 -24.72 37.35 39.14
CA HIS A 587 -24.35 38.53 39.91
C HIS A 587 -23.54 39.50 39.04
N TYR A 588 -23.52 40.77 39.48
CA TYR A 588 -22.71 41.79 38.89
C TYR A 588 -22.04 42.69 39.91
N THR A 589 -20.94 43.32 39.54
CA THR A 589 -20.28 44.41 40.25
C THR A 589 -19.99 45.54 39.26
N ILE A 590 -20.26 46.79 39.66
CA ILE A 590 -19.88 47.99 38.91
C ILE A 590 -18.76 48.70 39.66
N VAL A 591 -17.69 49.05 38.97
CA VAL A 591 -16.60 49.85 39.50
C VAL A 591 -16.41 51.11 38.64
N ASN A 592 -15.92 52.17 39.24
CA ASN A 592 -15.47 53.37 38.51
C ASN A 592 -14.06 53.15 37.91
N TYR A 593 -13.56 54.13 37.18
CA TYR A 593 -12.22 54.03 36.55
C TYR A 593 -11.02 54.01 37.53
N LEU A 594 -11.29 54.34 38.82
CA LEU A 594 -10.29 54.19 39.89
C LEU A 594 -10.33 52.83 40.57
N GLY A 595 -11.18 51.90 40.07
CA GLY A 595 -11.34 50.54 40.61
C GLY A 595 -12.19 50.47 41.88
N GLN A 596 -12.81 51.58 42.28
CA GLN A 596 -13.68 51.58 43.45
C GLN A 596 -15.04 50.94 43.11
N LYS A 597 -15.48 50.03 43.97
CA LYS A 597 -16.77 49.36 43.85
C LYS A 597 -17.92 50.34 44.15
N ILE A 598 -18.74 50.63 43.18
CA ILE A 598 -19.86 51.56 43.28
C ILE A 598 -21.16 50.84 43.55
N GLN A 599 -21.37 49.69 42.88
CA GLN A 599 -22.61 48.96 43.00
C GLN A 599 -22.36 47.46 42.85
N TYR A 600 -23.16 46.62 43.47
CA TYR A 600 -23.19 45.18 43.24
C TYR A 600 -24.61 44.66 43.41
N GLY A 601 -24.93 43.52 42.78
CA GLY A 601 -26.25 42.94 42.87
C GLY A 601 -26.38 41.63 42.09
N SER A 602 -27.62 41.13 42.09
CA SER A 602 -27.98 39.97 41.26
C SER A 602 -28.63 40.45 39.96
N LEU A 603 -28.28 39.82 38.84
CA LEU A 603 -28.97 40.07 37.58
C LEU A 603 -30.40 39.52 37.65
N LYS A 604 -31.39 40.40 37.38
CA LYS A 604 -32.79 40.02 37.22
C LYS A 604 -33.16 40.24 35.77
N ASN A 605 -33.66 39.22 35.08
CA ASN A 605 -34.04 39.29 33.67
C ASN A 605 -32.94 39.85 32.76
N ASN A 606 -31.69 39.56 33.04
CA ASN A 606 -30.52 40.07 32.31
C ASN A 606 -30.41 41.60 32.29
N THR A 607 -30.91 42.29 33.31
CA THR A 607 -30.84 43.73 33.40
C THR A 607 -30.10 44.20 34.64
N VAL A 608 -29.46 45.37 34.53
CA VAL A 608 -28.82 46.09 35.61
C VAL A 608 -29.41 47.49 35.70
N ASP A 609 -30.01 47.80 36.85
CA ASP A 609 -30.46 49.18 37.15
C ASP A 609 -29.24 50.04 37.52
N ILE A 610 -29.00 51.04 36.74
CA ILE A 610 -27.92 52.03 36.90
C ILE A 610 -28.43 53.45 37.19
N SER A 611 -29.70 53.57 37.54
CA SER A 611 -30.33 54.89 37.77
C SER A 611 -29.63 55.69 38.87
N ALA A 612 -29.10 55.03 39.90
CA ALA A 612 -28.40 55.65 41.01
C ALA A 612 -26.98 56.13 40.70
N LEU A 613 -26.41 55.74 39.53
CA LEU A 613 -25.04 56.12 39.13
C LEU A 613 -25.01 57.56 38.60
N GLY A 614 -23.99 58.32 38.96
CA GLY A 614 -23.64 59.57 38.31
C GLY A 614 -23.24 59.40 36.85
N LYS A 615 -23.24 60.52 36.08
CA LYS A 615 -22.75 60.50 34.69
C LYS A 615 -21.28 60.11 34.64
N GLY A 616 -20.89 59.23 33.73
CA GLY A 616 -19.52 58.79 33.60
C GLY A 616 -19.32 57.42 32.93
N LYS A 617 -18.04 57.00 32.88
CA LYS A 617 -17.70 55.67 32.40
C LYS A 617 -17.48 54.72 33.57
N PHE A 618 -17.94 53.50 33.43
CA PHE A 618 -17.88 52.45 34.44
C PHE A 618 -17.50 51.12 33.81
N ILE A 619 -17.05 50.21 34.64
CA ILE A 619 -16.78 48.81 34.28
C ILE A 619 -17.83 47.95 34.99
N LEU A 620 -18.62 47.23 34.20
CA LEU A 620 -19.53 46.19 34.67
C LEU A 620 -18.80 44.87 34.63
N THR A 621 -18.66 44.23 35.78
CA THR A 621 -18.15 42.86 35.89
C THR A 621 -19.29 41.92 36.19
N LEU A 622 -19.53 40.97 35.30
CA LEU A 622 -20.53 39.92 35.41
C LEU A 622 -19.91 38.70 36.04
N LEU A 623 -20.58 38.04 36.95
CA LEU A 623 -20.08 36.97 37.78
C LEU A 623 -21.01 35.77 37.74
N ASN A 624 -20.40 34.59 37.61
CA ASN A 624 -21.03 33.30 37.81
C ASN A 624 -20.10 32.42 38.66
N ARG A 625 -20.49 31.20 39.00
CA ARG A 625 -19.72 30.29 39.86
C ARG A 625 -18.31 30.04 39.33
N ASP A 626 -18.15 29.94 38.03
CA ASP A 626 -16.93 29.51 37.36
C ASP A 626 -16.44 30.50 36.28
N SER A 627 -16.99 31.71 36.20
CA SER A 627 -16.63 32.70 35.17
C SER A 627 -16.84 34.14 35.63
N GLN A 628 -15.95 35.01 35.18
CA GLN A 628 -16.01 36.45 35.40
C GLN A 628 -15.66 37.15 34.08
N GLU A 629 -16.54 38.15 33.68
CA GLU A 629 -16.32 38.95 32.48
C GLU A 629 -16.54 40.44 32.78
N SER A 630 -15.75 41.30 32.17
CA SER A 630 -15.80 42.75 32.44
C SER A 630 -15.96 43.54 31.16
N ILE A 631 -16.91 44.48 31.16
CA ILE A 631 -17.28 45.30 30.00
C ILE A 631 -17.43 46.75 30.43
N VAL A 632 -16.94 47.67 29.60
CA VAL A 632 -17.07 49.12 29.82
C VAL A 632 -18.42 49.63 29.30
N PHE A 633 -19.09 50.47 30.09
CA PHE A 633 -20.26 51.17 29.62
C PHE A 633 -20.22 52.67 30.03
N THR A 634 -21.04 53.49 29.37
CA THR A 634 -21.16 54.90 29.63
C THR A 634 -22.54 55.21 30.18
N LYS A 635 -22.62 55.93 31.30
CA LYS A 635 -23.86 56.48 31.89
C LYS A 635 -23.99 57.93 31.49
N TYR A 636 -25.18 58.30 30.92
CA TYR A 636 -25.55 59.68 30.65
C TYR A 636 -26.24 60.32 31.80
#